data_15127630cd0afc8f970cc474ed758db4
#
_entry.id   15127630cd0afc8f970cc474ed758db4
#
_cell.length_a   1.000
_cell.length_b   1.000
_cell.length_c   1.000
_cell.angle_alpha   90.00
_cell.angle_beta   90.00
_cell.angle_gamma   90.00
#
_symmetry.space_group_name_H-M   'P 1'
#
loop_
_entity.id
_entity.type
_entity.pdbx_description
1 polymer ?
#
loop_
_entity_poly.entity_id
_entity_poly.type
_entity_poly.pdbx_seq_one_letter_code
_entity_poly.pdbx_strand_id
1 'polypeptide(L)'
;GLNTFLVQQIASKIRTNYLIVMIVCGLLTITICTVSIGASTALTMNQLAKEAAPYDLNVVSNISVDGDGDIAAYLAKKGAGLDKYAEKMEQISSYETDLTYGKFFEGQRVELWQIDEELPEQKIDAFALSDVNKALKMQGKKPLTLKEDQYLINCNYKGTYAYIDTALKMHPEVTINGQVLHRASDEVMQDTFIMTSIGNNDRGTLIVPDKNLTLEEGALVPWNPISSNYYPTMLEQFCKQFKIPMNIPFEKLTQSQKNMVLYGSGDATFKFHYENEFGGVRDVEIPFEGVAVNVERRYRETNSDFTREQMRQYMNESECKKCHGFRLNEQALSVKVGGKHISEVLALSVDDEIDFFKDLNLSETDEQIAAPILKEVSSRLKFLRNVGLQYLTLSRAAGTLSGGEAQRIRLATQIGSNLSGVLYILDEPSIGLHQRDNDRLIESLKSMRDLGNTLIVVEHDEDTMRAADYLIDIGPGAGEFGGEIIAAGTPKEVEKNKKSLTGQYLAGKKYIPVPSERRREDKGWIHIEGAAENNLRGIDVDVPLGRFVAVTGVSGSGKSSLVNSVLKKALAREITRTKEKPGKFKSISGFESLDKIIDIDQSPIGRTPRSNPATYTGVFDDIRDLFATTNEAKIRGYKKGRFSFNVKGGRCESCKGDGILKIEMHFLPDVYVPCEVCHGTRYNSETLEVKYKGKSIADILELTVEEAVEFFQAVPKIKRKLQTIKDVGLGYVTLGQSATTLSGGEAQRMKLASELQRVSTGNTFYVLDEPTTGLHTDDIARLLEVLNRLVEAGNTVLVIEHNLDVIKTADYIIDMGPEGGSGGGLVIATGTPEEVAKDKNSHTGRYLKRALEAAASHKKK
;
A
#
# COMPACT_ATOMS: atom_id res chain seq x y z
N GLY A 1 41.20 -40.71 -39.86
CA GLY A 1 40.53 -39.51 -40.35
C GLY A 1 39.03 -39.69 -40.47
N LEU A 2 38.51 -40.62 -41.29
CA LEU A 2 37.06 -40.74 -41.59
C LEU A 2 36.25 -41.26 -40.36
N ASN A 3 36.79 -42.22 -39.64
CA ASN A 3 36.15 -42.82 -38.46
C ASN A 3 36.04 -41.86 -37.28
N THR A 4 37.01 -40.99 -37.09
CA THR A 4 36.99 -39.99 -35.99
C THR A 4 35.93 -38.89 -36.25
N PHE A 5 35.78 -38.50 -37.54
CA PHE A 5 34.76 -37.55 -37.97
C PHE A 5 33.34 -38.13 -37.85
N LEU A 6 33.16 -39.41 -38.22
CA LEU A 6 31.85 -40.08 -38.09
C LEU A 6 31.46 -40.25 -36.61
N VAL A 7 32.39 -40.63 -35.74
CA VAL A 7 32.16 -40.77 -34.30
C VAL A 7 31.87 -39.41 -33.67
N GLN A 8 32.55 -38.33 -34.07
CA GLN A 8 32.24 -36.98 -33.60
C GLN A 8 30.88 -36.49 -34.09
N GLN A 9 30.49 -36.77 -35.33
CA GLN A 9 29.16 -36.42 -35.85
C GLN A 9 28.04 -37.20 -35.14
N ILE A 10 28.25 -38.51 -34.89
CA ILE A 10 27.30 -39.33 -34.14
C ILE A 10 27.20 -38.84 -32.68
N ALA A 11 28.32 -38.57 -32.03
CA ALA A 11 28.36 -38.05 -30.68
C ALA A 11 27.69 -36.65 -30.56
N SER A 12 27.90 -35.79 -31.56
CA SER A 12 27.23 -34.47 -31.62
C SER A 12 25.72 -34.61 -31.82
N LYS A 13 25.28 -35.50 -32.75
CA LYS A 13 23.83 -35.75 -32.95
C LYS A 13 23.17 -36.41 -31.75
N ILE A 14 23.84 -37.33 -31.07
CA ILE A 14 23.34 -37.96 -29.86
C ILE A 14 23.22 -36.90 -28.75
N ARG A 15 24.21 -36.01 -28.61
CA ARG A 15 24.21 -34.94 -27.61
C ARG A 15 23.09 -33.88 -27.84
N THR A 16 22.87 -33.53 -29.13
CA THR A 16 21.80 -32.59 -29.50
C THR A 16 20.42 -33.21 -29.34
N ASN A 17 20.25 -34.47 -29.77
CA ASN A 17 18.98 -35.18 -29.63
C ASN A 17 18.68 -35.50 -28.15
N TYR A 18 19.70 -35.84 -27.32
CA TYR A 18 19.51 -36.07 -25.91
C TYR A 18 19.00 -34.80 -25.22
N LEU A 19 19.54 -33.64 -25.54
CA LEU A 19 19.10 -32.38 -24.99
C LEU A 19 17.64 -32.06 -25.36
N ILE A 20 17.29 -32.30 -26.65
CA ILE A 20 15.90 -32.08 -27.12
C ILE A 20 14.94 -33.05 -26.44
N VAL A 21 15.32 -34.34 -26.36
CA VAL A 21 14.49 -35.36 -25.69
C VAL A 21 14.35 -35.02 -24.21
N MET A 22 15.40 -34.56 -23.52
CA MET A 22 15.36 -34.17 -22.15
C MET A 22 14.45 -32.93 -21.94
N ILE A 23 14.52 -31.96 -22.82
CA ILE A 23 13.63 -30.77 -22.76
C ILE A 23 12.16 -31.18 -23.00
N VAL A 24 11.92 -32.02 -24.02
CA VAL A 24 10.56 -32.49 -24.33
C VAL A 24 9.99 -33.34 -23.19
N CYS A 25 10.78 -34.25 -22.61
CA CYS A 25 10.38 -35.02 -21.44
C CYS A 25 10.12 -34.10 -20.22
N GLY A 26 10.98 -33.11 -19.99
CA GLY A 26 10.79 -32.12 -18.95
C GLY A 26 9.50 -31.32 -19.12
N LEU A 27 9.22 -30.84 -20.32
CA LEU A 27 7.99 -30.13 -20.64
C LEU A 27 6.75 -31.01 -20.51
N LEU A 28 6.81 -32.27 -20.96
CA LEU A 28 5.74 -33.24 -20.80
C LEU A 28 5.47 -33.56 -19.31
N THR A 29 6.52 -33.74 -18.54
CA THR A 29 6.39 -33.95 -17.09
C THR A 29 5.73 -32.77 -16.39
N ILE A 30 6.18 -31.55 -16.69
CA ILE A 30 5.58 -30.31 -16.16
C ILE A 30 4.10 -30.23 -16.57
N THR A 31 3.78 -30.50 -17.84
CA THR A 31 2.41 -30.45 -18.34
C THR A 31 1.52 -31.47 -17.64
N ILE A 32 1.99 -32.71 -17.48
CA ILE A 32 1.25 -33.76 -16.78
C ILE A 32 1.05 -33.40 -15.30
N CYS A 33 2.10 -32.91 -14.62
CA CYS A 33 1.98 -32.46 -13.23
C CYS A 33 1.00 -31.29 -13.10
N THR A 34 1.05 -30.31 -14.00
CA THR A 34 0.15 -29.15 -13.97
C THR A 34 -1.30 -29.55 -14.19
N VAL A 35 -1.57 -30.43 -15.15
CA VAL A 35 -2.91 -30.96 -15.43
C VAL A 35 -3.42 -31.82 -14.26
N SER A 36 -2.56 -32.68 -13.70
CA SER A 36 -2.94 -33.51 -12.53
C SER A 36 -3.23 -32.69 -11.28
N ILE A 37 -2.41 -31.68 -11.01
CA ILE A 37 -2.63 -30.75 -9.88
C ILE A 37 -3.91 -29.95 -10.15
N GLY A 38 -4.11 -29.45 -11.36
CA GLY A 38 -5.32 -28.68 -11.71
C GLY A 38 -6.59 -29.52 -11.57
N ALA A 39 -6.58 -30.76 -12.07
CA ALA A 39 -7.72 -31.67 -11.95
C ALA A 39 -7.99 -32.08 -10.48
N SER A 40 -6.95 -32.37 -9.70
CA SER A 40 -7.08 -32.70 -8.28
C SER A 40 -7.61 -31.51 -7.48
N THR A 41 -7.11 -30.30 -7.76
CA THR A 41 -7.58 -29.07 -7.09
C THR A 41 -9.03 -28.78 -7.45
N ALA A 42 -9.41 -28.92 -8.71
CA ALA A 42 -10.80 -28.71 -9.15
C ALA A 42 -11.77 -29.74 -8.51
N LEU A 43 -11.37 -31.01 -8.42
CA LEU A 43 -12.16 -32.04 -7.74
C LEU A 43 -12.31 -31.76 -6.24
N THR A 44 -11.22 -31.38 -5.58
CA THR A 44 -11.24 -31.04 -4.14
C THR A 44 -12.06 -29.77 -3.90
N MET A 45 -11.94 -28.73 -4.73
CA MET A 45 -12.75 -27.52 -4.61
C MET A 45 -14.24 -27.81 -4.85
N ASN A 46 -14.58 -28.62 -5.85
CA ASN A 46 -15.97 -29.04 -6.09
C ASN A 46 -16.54 -29.86 -4.93
N GLN A 47 -15.73 -30.71 -4.32
CA GLN A 47 -16.16 -31.50 -3.15
C GLN A 47 -16.33 -30.60 -1.93
N LEU A 48 -15.39 -29.70 -1.64
CA LEU A 48 -15.50 -28.72 -0.56
C LEU A 48 -16.66 -27.74 -0.77
N ALA A 49 -16.91 -27.31 -2.01
CA ALA A 49 -18.05 -26.46 -2.34
C ALA A 49 -19.39 -27.18 -2.11
N LYS A 50 -19.48 -28.47 -2.46
CA LYS A 50 -20.68 -29.29 -2.19
C LYS A 50 -20.90 -29.56 -0.70
N GLU A 51 -19.81 -29.71 0.08
CA GLU A 51 -19.90 -29.89 1.54
C GLU A 51 -20.27 -28.57 2.25
N ALA A 52 -19.79 -27.44 1.75
CA ALA A 52 -20.09 -26.12 2.31
C ALA A 52 -21.43 -25.53 1.85
N ALA A 53 -21.87 -25.87 0.65
CA ALA A 53 -23.14 -25.45 0.07
C ALA A 53 -23.83 -26.65 -0.58
N PRO A 54 -24.55 -27.46 0.22
CA PRO A 54 -25.12 -28.71 -0.25
C PRO A 54 -26.28 -28.57 -1.24
N TYR A 55 -26.69 -27.34 -1.52
CA TYR A 55 -27.76 -27.00 -2.44
C TYR A 55 -27.28 -26.08 -3.55
N ASP A 56 -27.83 -26.24 -4.75
CA ASP A 56 -27.48 -25.40 -5.89
C ASP A 56 -27.97 -23.95 -5.69
N LEU A 57 -29.10 -23.78 -5.00
CA LEU A 57 -29.65 -22.48 -4.63
C LEU A 57 -30.31 -22.56 -3.25
N ASN A 58 -30.01 -21.59 -2.40
CA ASN A 58 -30.64 -21.40 -1.10
C ASN A 58 -31.29 -20.00 -1.06
N VAL A 59 -32.58 -19.95 -0.81
CA VAL A 59 -33.37 -18.71 -0.69
C VAL A 59 -33.88 -18.61 0.74
N VAL A 60 -33.53 -17.52 1.42
CA VAL A 60 -33.95 -17.25 2.80
C VAL A 60 -34.93 -16.09 2.80
N SER A 61 -36.07 -16.27 3.46
CA SER A 61 -37.11 -15.26 3.62
C SER A 61 -37.52 -15.14 5.08
N ASN A 62 -37.94 -13.93 5.49
CA ASN A 62 -38.44 -13.66 6.81
C ASN A 62 -39.95 -13.42 6.74
N ILE A 63 -40.76 -14.32 7.32
CA ILE A 63 -42.23 -14.27 7.31
C ILE A 63 -42.76 -12.93 7.83
N SER A 64 -42.12 -12.29 8.74
CA SER A 64 -42.53 -10.99 9.28
C SER A 64 -42.45 -9.84 8.26
N VAL A 65 -41.68 -10.02 7.18
CA VAL A 65 -41.49 -9.04 6.10
C VAL A 65 -42.31 -9.39 4.86
N ASP A 66 -42.37 -10.68 4.52
CA ASP A 66 -42.93 -11.16 3.25
C ASP A 66 -44.40 -11.64 3.34
N GLY A 67 -44.90 -11.88 4.56
CA GLY A 67 -46.36 -12.08 4.84
C GLY A 67 -46.94 -13.45 4.48
N ASP A 68 -46.26 -14.26 3.68
CA ASP A 68 -46.74 -15.59 3.24
C ASP A 68 -45.71 -16.67 3.63
N GLY A 69 -46.14 -17.69 4.36
CA GLY A 69 -45.32 -18.81 4.78
C GLY A 69 -44.80 -19.73 3.64
N ASP A 70 -45.26 -19.49 2.39
CA ASP A 70 -44.85 -20.28 1.21
C ASP A 70 -43.98 -19.43 0.27
N ILE A 71 -42.66 -19.61 0.38
CA ILE A 71 -41.66 -18.89 -0.41
C ILE A 71 -41.77 -19.21 -1.89
N ALA A 72 -42.10 -20.46 -2.26
CA ALA A 72 -42.23 -20.87 -3.66
C ALA A 72 -43.42 -20.16 -4.33
N ALA A 73 -44.53 -20.09 -3.62
CA ALA A 73 -45.75 -19.38 -4.09
C ALA A 73 -45.48 -17.85 -4.19
N TYR A 74 -44.75 -17.29 -3.20
CA TYR A 74 -44.36 -15.88 -3.22
C TYR A 74 -43.44 -15.54 -4.40
N LEU A 75 -42.42 -16.33 -4.67
CA LEU A 75 -41.48 -16.14 -5.78
C LEU A 75 -42.22 -16.30 -7.14
N ALA A 76 -43.11 -17.28 -7.26
CA ALA A 76 -43.93 -17.45 -8.46
C ALA A 76 -44.80 -16.22 -8.74
N LYS A 77 -45.43 -15.65 -7.69
CA LYS A 77 -46.21 -14.42 -7.77
C LYS A 77 -45.40 -13.18 -8.18
N LYS A 78 -44.10 -13.16 -7.82
CA LYS A 78 -43.13 -12.12 -8.21
C LYS A 78 -42.51 -12.36 -9.59
N GLY A 79 -42.88 -13.39 -10.31
CA GLY A 79 -42.38 -13.74 -11.64
C GLY A 79 -41.12 -14.55 -11.68
N ALA A 80 -40.60 -14.94 -10.55
CA ALA A 80 -39.41 -15.82 -10.39
C ALA A 80 -39.88 -17.28 -10.19
N GLY A 81 -40.45 -17.92 -11.19
CA GLY A 81 -40.84 -19.32 -11.16
C GLY A 81 -39.62 -20.22 -11.16
N LEU A 82 -39.15 -20.60 -9.98
CA LEU A 82 -38.01 -21.51 -9.79
C LEU A 82 -38.27 -22.94 -10.19
N ASP A 83 -39.53 -23.35 -10.24
CA ASP A 83 -40.04 -24.64 -10.73
C ASP A 83 -39.51 -25.03 -12.13
N LYS A 84 -39.18 -24.02 -12.96
CA LYS A 84 -38.61 -24.24 -14.29
C LYS A 84 -37.13 -24.56 -14.29
N TYR A 85 -36.43 -24.32 -13.19
CA TYR A 85 -34.95 -24.38 -13.09
C TYR A 85 -34.49 -25.34 -12.01
N ALA A 86 -35.31 -25.74 -11.05
CA ALA A 86 -34.99 -26.62 -9.95
C ALA A 86 -35.66 -27.99 -10.13
N GLU A 87 -34.88 -29.05 -10.11
CA GLU A 87 -35.36 -30.45 -10.18
C GLU A 87 -36.03 -30.87 -8.88
N LYS A 88 -35.58 -30.33 -7.75
CA LYS A 88 -36.15 -30.57 -6.43
C LYS A 88 -36.08 -29.30 -5.60
N MET A 89 -37.17 -29.01 -4.90
CA MET A 89 -37.27 -27.87 -3.95
C MET A 89 -37.89 -28.39 -2.65
N GLU A 90 -37.33 -27.95 -1.53
CA GLU A 90 -37.89 -28.20 -0.20
C GLU A 90 -37.82 -26.92 0.61
N GLN A 91 -38.89 -26.60 1.32
CA GLN A 91 -38.96 -25.46 2.22
C GLN A 91 -38.74 -25.95 3.65
N ILE A 92 -37.85 -25.24 4.37
CA ILE A 92 -37.47 -25.49 5.75
C ILE A 92 -37.77 -24.26 6.56
N SER A 93 -38.53 -24.39 7.65
CA SER A 93 -38.90 -23.28 8.51
C SER A 93 -38.02 -23.27 9.77
N SER A 94 -37.46 -22.11 10.13
CA SER A 94 -36.88 -21.86 11.43
C SER A 94 -37.90 -21.20 12.36
N TYR A 95 -37.84 -21.53 13.61
CA TYR A 95 -38.71 -21.02 14.64
C TYR A 95 -37.89 -20.33 15.72
N GLU A 96 -38.21 -19.12 16.03
CA GLU A 96 -37.57 -18.38 17.11
C GLU A 96 -38.01 -18.93 18.46
N THR A 97 -37.08 -19.28 19.35
CA THR A 97 -37.38 -19.82 20.66
C THR A 97 -37.26 -18.74 21.75
N ASP A 98 -37.75 -19.08 22.98
CA ASP A 98 -37.50 -18.24 24.16
C ASP A 98 -36.18 -18.57 24.88
N LEU A 99 -35.43 -19.56 24.35
CA LEU A 99 -34.12 -19.97 24.83
C LEU A 99 -33.04 -19.07 24.23
N THR A 100 -32.33 -18.34 25.06
CA THR A 100 -31.19 -17.50 24.63
C THR A 100 -29.85 -18.20 24.81
N TYR A 101 -28.81 -17.77 24.09
CA TYR A 101 -27.47 -18.30 24.29
C TYR A 101 -27.00 -18.13 25.75
N GLY A 102 -27.33 -17.02 26.41
CA GLY A 102 -26.99 -16.80 27.80
C GLY A 102 -27.58 -17.85 28.76
N LYS A 103 -28.86 -18.20 28.57
CA LYS A 103 -29.51 -19.28 29.34
C LYS A 103 -28.95 -20.64 29.04
N PHE A 104 -28.66 -20.94 27.79
CA PHE A 104 -28.10 -22.23 27.38
C PHE A 104 -26.68 -22.46 27.88
N PHE A 105 -25.86 -21.41 27.97
CA PHE A 105 -24.50 -21.47 28.51
C PHE A 105 -24.40 -21.04 29.98
N GLU A 106 -25.50 -20.95 30.70
CA GLU A 106 -25.51 -20.51 32.10
C GLU A 106 -24.57 -21.41 32.94
N GLY A 107 -23.74 -20.77 33.78
CA GLY A 107 -22.74 -21.46 34.60
C GLY A 107 -21.40 -21.74 33.91
N GLN A 108 -21.25 -21.42 32.65
CA GLN A 108 -19.98 -21.49 31.91
C GLN A 108 -19.35 -20.11 31.70
N ARG A 109 -18.02 -20.08 31.70
CA ARG A 109 -17.27 -18.91 31.20
C ARG A 109 -17.06 -19.10 29.68
N VAL A 110 -17.84 -18.39 28.88
CA VAL A 110 -17.75 -18.42 27.42
C VAL A 110 -16.94 -17.21 26.95
N GLU A 111 -15.73 -17.46 26.41
CA GLU A 111 -14.84 -16.38 25.96
C GLU A 111 -15.40 -15.60 24.76
N LEU A 112 -16.31 -16.21 23.99
CA LEU A 112 -17.02 -15.54 22.90
C LEU A 112 -17.85 -14.34 23.35
N TRP A 113 -18.29 -14.28 24.61
CA TRP A 113 -19.04 -13.16 25.16
C TRP A 113 -18.18 -11.90 25.39
N GLN A 114 -16.86 -12.06 25.41
CA GLN A 114 -15.94 -10.93 25.43
C GLN A 114 -15.79 -10.25 24.05
N ILE A 115 -16.22 -10.95 23.00
CA ILE A 115 -16.12 -10.51 21.60
C ILE A 115 -17.46 -9.91 21.13
N ASP A 116 -18.58 -10.45 21.63
CA ASP A 116 -19.94 -10.00 21.29
C ASP A 116 -20.77 -9.94 22.60
N GLU A 117 -20.93 -8.76 23.15
CA GLU A 117 -21.66 -8.54 24.39
C GLU A 117 -23.18 -8.77 24.23
N GLU A 118 -23.70 -8.77 23.00
CA GLU A 118 -25.13 -9.01 22.72
C GLU A 118 -25.43 -10.51 22.49
N LEU A 119 -24.42 -11.35 22.29
CA LEU A 119 -24.62 -12.78 22.05
C LEU A 119 -25.41 -13.51 23.14
N PRO A 120 -25.26 -13.23 24.42
CA PRO A 120 -26.05 -13.86 25.47
C PRO A 120 -27.55 -13.60 25.38
N GLU A 121 -27.96 -12.45 24.83
CA GLU A 121 -29.37 -12.06 24.67
C GLU A 121 -30.00 -12.60 23.36
N GLN A 122 -29.18 -13.11 22.43
CA GLN A 122 -29.69 -13.66 21.18
C GLN A 122 -30.40 -14.99 21.43
N LYS A 123 -31.51 -15.18 20.76
CA LYS A 123 -32.31 -16.40 20.84
C LYS A 123 -31.74 -17.50 19.93
N ILE A 124 -31.90 -18.74 20.35
CA ILE A 124 -31.51 -19.91 19.61
C ILE A 124 -32.67 -20.32 18.69
N ASP A 125 -32.42 -20.46 17.39
CA ASP A 125 -33.41 -20.93 16.43
C ASP A 125 -33.65 -22.45 16.55
N ALA A 126 -34.89 -22.89 16.47
CA ALA A 126 -35.30 -24.26 16.40
C ALA A 126 -35.84 -24.67 15.03
N PHE A 127 -35.63 -25.91 14.64
CA PHE A 127 -36.13 -26.49 13.40
C PHE A 127 -36.96 -27.71 13.67
N ALA A 128 -38.06 -27.85 12.98
CA ALA A 128 -38.87 -29.06 13.09
C ALA A 128 -38.09 -30.26 12.52
N LEU A 129 -38.13 -31.41 13.23
CA LEU A 129 -37.46 -32.64 12.81
C LEU A 129 -37.87 -33.10 11.41
N SER A 130 -39.14 -32.86 11.04
CA SER A 130 -39.67 -33.14 9.70
C SER A 130 -38.92 -32.35 8.62
N ASP A 131 -38.62 -31.10 8.89
CA ASP A 131 -37.96 -30.19 7.94
C ASP A 131 -36.46 -30.49 7.85
N VAL A 132 -35.80 -30.77 8.99
CA VAL A 132 -34.43 -31.30 9.02
C VAL A 132 -34.30 -32.57 8.21
N ASN A 133 -35.24 -33.50 8.36
CA ASN A 133 -35.24 -34.77 7.62
C ASN A 133 -35.50 -34.57 6.10
N LYS A 134 -36.25 -33.56 5.68
CA LYS A 134 -36.36 -33.17 4.25
C LYS A 134 -34.99 -32.75 3.72
N ALA A 135 -34.28 -31.88 4.45
CA ALA A 135 -32.95 -31.44 4.07
C ALA A 135 -31.91 -32.55 4.00
N LEU A 136 -31.88 -33.45 4.99
CA LEU A 136 -31.01 -34.62 5.00
C LEU A 136 -31.30 -35.54 3.83
N LYS A 137 -32.60 -35.77 3.51
CA LYS A 137 -33.02 -36.57 2.37
C LYS A 137 -32.58 -35.98 1.03
N MET A 138 -32.65 -34.66 0.88
CA MET A 138 -32.12 -33.97 -0.32
C MET A 138 -30.62 -34.20 -0.49
N GLN A 139 -29.88 -34.25 0.60
CA GLN A 139 -28.43 -34.56 0.62
C GLN A 139 -28.11 -36.06 0.50
N GLY A 140 -29.10 -36.92 0.40
CA GLY A 140 -28.89 -38.39 0.36
C GLY A 140 -28.46 -39.01 1.71
N LYS A 141 -28.64 -38.28 2.81
CA LYS A 141 -28.30 -38.73 4.18
C LYS A 141 -29.48 -39.44 4.84
N LYS A 142 -29.16 -40.19 5.89
CA LYS A 142 -30.17 -40.91 6.67
C LYS A 142 -30.98 -39.92 7.52
N PRO A 143 -32.33 -40.10 7.61
CA PRO A 143 -33.16 -39.28 8.46
C PRO A 143 -32.85 -39.50 9.94
N LEU A 144 -33.00 -38.45 10.74
CA LEU A 144 -32.93 -38.50 12.20
C LEU A 144 -34.24 -38.98 12.79
N THR A 145 -34.15 -39.62 13.95
CA THR A 145 -35.31 -40.05 14.73
C THR A 145 -35.18 -39.51 16.15
N LEU A 146 -36.12 -38.65 16.57
CA LEU A 146 -36.24 -38.12 17.92
C LEU A 146 -37.62 -38.49 18.48
N LYS A 147 -37.73 -38.64 19.81
CA LYS A 147 -39.03 -38.73 20.50
C LYS A 147 -39.61 -37.32 20.64
N GLU A 148 -40.90 -37.25 20.96
CA GLU A 148 -41.64 -35.97 21.06
C GLU A 148 -41.10 -35.02 22.15
N ASP A 149 -40.42 -35.61 23.15
CA ASP A 149 -39.82 -34.87 24.27
C ASP A 149 -38.30 -34.71 24.15
N GLN A 150 -37.72 -34.93 22.95
CA GLN A 150 -36.27 -34.88 22.74
C GLN A 150 -35.84 -33.75 21.83
N TYR A 151 -34.64 -33.19 22.12
CA TYR A 151 -33.96 -32.26 21.28
C TYR A 151 -32.57 -32.74 20.88
N LEU A 152 -32.04 -32.16 19.77
CA LEU A 152 -30.68 -32.37 19.30
C LEU A 152 -30.12 -31.03 18.90
N ILE A 153 -28.87 -30.71 19.25
CA ILE A 153 -28.19 -29.52 18.82
C ILE A 153 -27.36 -29.81 17.59
N ASN A 154 -27.54 -28.95 16.56
CA ASN A 154 -26.69 -28.94 15.39
C ASN A 154 -25.82 -27.66 15.40
N CYS A 155 -24.51 -27.85 15.25
CA CYS A 155 -23.58 -26.75 15.15
C CYS A 155 -22.55 -27.06 14.08
N ASN A 156 -22.46 -26.20 13.07
CA ASN A 156 -21.46 -26.30 12.01
C ASN A 156 -20.22 -25.39 12.27
N TYR A 157 -20.15 -24.70 13.41
CA TYR A 157 -19.04 -23.84 13.81
C TYR A 157 -18.14 -24.51 14.85
N LYS A 158 -16.99 -25.00 14.39
CA LYS A 158 -16.04 -25.78 15.23
C LYS A 158 -15.54 -25.04 16.48
N GLY A 159 -15.46 -23.70 16.42
CA GLY A 159 -15.01 -22.86 17.54
C GLY A 159 -15.90 -22.92 18.79
N THR A 160 -17.17 -23.32 18.64
CA THR A 160 -18.13 -23.39 19.73
C THR A 160 -18.39 -24.81 20.26
N TYR A 161 -17.86 -25.84 19.60
CA TYR A 161 -18.15 -27.24 19.99
C TYR A 161 -17.84 -27.58 21.45
N ALA A 162 -16.68 -27.11 21.95
CA ALA A 162 -16.29 -27.39 23.33
C ALA A 162 -17.24 -26.76 24.34
N TYR A 163 -17.76 -25.59 24.05
CA TYR A 163 -18.71 -24.85 24.88
C TYR A 163 -20.08 -25.55 24.84
N ILE A 164 -20.55 -25.90 23.62
CA ILE A 164 -21.83 -26.60 23.45
C ILE A 164 -21.79 -27.99 24.05
N ASP A 165 -20.72 -28.77 23.88
CA ASP A 165 -20.52 -30.07 24.49
C ASP A 165 -20.55 -29.99 26.02
N THR A 166 -19.97 -28.96 26.60
CA THR A 166 -20.01 -28.68 28.01
C THR A 166 -21.44 -28.27 28.47
N ALA A 167 -22.12 -27.40 27.73
CA ALA A 167 -23.48 -26.99 28.02
C ALA A 167 -24.45 -28.16 27.98
N LEU A 168 -24.34 -29.03 27.00
CA LEU A 168 -25.15 -30.27 26.88
C LEU A 168 -24.98 -31.21 28.09
N LYS A 169 -23.78 -31.29 28.65
CA LYS A 169 -23.51 -32.08 29.87
C LYS A 169 -24.05 -31.42 31.11
N MET A 170 -24.06 -30.08 31.17
CA MET A 170 -24.59 -29.32 32.32
C MET A 170 -26.12 -29.23 32.30
N HIS A 171 -26.73 -29.15 31.12
CA HIS A 171 -28.16 -28.97 30.92
C HIS A 171 -28.74 -30.15 30.13
N PRO A 172 -28.98 -31.34 30.79
CA PRO A 172 -29.60 -32.49 30.12
C PRO A 172 -31.05 -32.25 29.70
N GLU A 173 -31.65 -31.19 30.25
CA GLU A 173 -33.01 -30.76 29.98
C GLU A 173 -32.98 -29.26 29.66
N VAL A 174 -33.74 -28.83 28.66
CA VAL A 174 -33.94 -27.43 28.32
C VAL A 174 -35.43 -27.14 28.20
N THR A 175 -35.83 -25.96 28.62
CA THR A 175 -37.22 -25.52 28.44
C THR A 175 -37.30 -24.54 27.24
N ILE A 176 -38.09 -24.92 26.26
CA ILE A 176 -38.31 -24.11 25.06
C ILE A 176 -39.81 -23.82 24.93
N ASN A 177 -40.20 -22.59 24.93
CA ASN A 177 -41.60 -22.15 24.84
C ASN A 177 -42.51 -22.84 25.86
N GLY A 178 -42.01 -23.06 27.06
CA GLY A 178 -42.74 -23.67 28.15
C GLY A 178 -42.77 -25.23 28.15
N GLN A 179 -42.17 -25.88 27.16
CA GLN A 179 -42.06 -27.32 27.08
C GLN A 179 -40.66 -27.79 27.51
N VAL A 180 -40.59 -28.76 28.41
CA VAL A 180 -39.33 -29.36 28.84
C VAL A 180 -38.95 -30.44 27.81
N LEU A 181 -37.73 -30.35 27.28
CA LEU A 181 -37.17 -31.27 26.30
C LEU A 181 -35.89 -31.87 26.88
N HIS A 182 -35.72 -33.20 26.61
CA HIS A 182 -34.55 -33.97 27.05
C HIS A 182 -33.56 -34.11 25.87
N ARG A 183 -32.25 -34.09 26.13
CA ARG A 183 -31.26 -34.28 25.04
C ARG A 183 -31.33 -35.73 24.50
N ALA A 184 -31.24 -35.82 23.18
CA ALA A 184 -31.26 -37.11 22.48
C ALA A 184 -29.89 -37.77 22.34
N SER A 185 -28.81 -36.99 22.37
CA SER A 185 -27.42 -37.42 22.18
C SER A 185 -26.46 -36.56 23.00
N ASP A 186 -25.37 -37.16 23.46
CA ASP A 186 -24.26 -36.48 24.12
C ASP A 186 -23.33 -35.81 23.12
N GLU A 187 -23.48 -36.06 21.83
CA GLU A 187 -22.68 -35.48 20.75
C GLU A 187 -23.46 -34.42 20.02
N VAL A 188 -22.75 -33.34 19.63
CA VAL A 188 -23.26 -32.27 18.80
C VAL A 188 -23.30 -32.74 17.36
N MET A 189 -24.44 -32.57 16.70
CA MET A 189 -24.56 -32.82 15.27
C MET A 189 -23.77 -31.79 14.50
N GLN A 190 -23.01 -32.19 13.46
CA GLN A 190 -22.09 -31.34 12.69
C GLN A 190 -22.47 -31.30 11.20
N ASP A 191 -23.76 -31.29 10.91
CA ASP A 191 -24.26 -31.27 9.53
C ASP A 191 -24.63 -29.87 9.07
N THR A 192 -24.24 -29.54 7.84
CA THR A 192 -24.62 -28.27 7.19
C THR A 192 -25.89 -28.46 6.39
N PHE A 193 -27.05 -28.26 6.99
CA PHE A 193 -28.33 -28.32 6.28
C PHE A 193 -29.01 -26.96 6.11
N ILE A 194 -28.43 -25.89 6.69
CA ILE A 194 -28.83 -24.49 6.48
C ILE A 194 -27.56 -23.64 6.53
N MET A 195 -27.37 -22.79 5.54
CA MET A 195 -26.32 -21.76 5.56
C MET A 195 -26.84 -20.55 6.34
N THR A 196 -26.45 -20.42 7.60
CA THR A 196 -26.59 -19.14 8.31
C THR A 196 -25.40 -18.26 7.97
N SER A 197 -25.62 -17.15 7.27
CA SER A 197 -24.61 -16.13 7.12
C SER A 197 -24.43 -15.42 8.47
N ILE A 198 -23.45 -15.83 9.24
CA ILE A 198 -23.00 -15.01 10.38
C ILE A 198 -22.26 -13.81 9.78
N GLY A 199 -22.96 -12.69 9.66
CA GLY A 199 -22.38 -11.42 9.24
C GLY A 199 -21.32 -10.96 10.24
N ASN A 200 -20.12 -10.73 9.73
CA ASN A 200 -19.01 -10.17 10.51
C ASN A 200 -19.33 -8.68 10.80
N ASN A 201 -19.74 -8.35 12.01
CA ASN A 201 -20.21 -7.01 12.42
C ASN A 201 -19.10 -5.97 12.66
N ASP A 202 -17.84 -6.25 12.36
CA ASP A 202 -16.71 -5.33 12.61
C ASP A 202 -16.47 -4.25 11.53
N ARG A 203 -17.38 -4.12 10.56
CA ARG A 203 -17.20 -3.20 9.41
C ARG A 203 -17.51 -1.72 9.72
N GLY A 204 -18.06 -1.40 10.88
CA GLY A 204 -18.58 -0.07 11.18
C GLY A 204 -17.57 0.98 11.66
N THR A 205 -16.42 0.59 12.20
CA THR A 205 -15.51 1.51 12.90
C THR A 205 -14.74 2.48 11.99
N LEU A 206 -14.48 2.12 10.75
CA LEU A 206 -13.82 3.01 9.77
C LEU A 206 -14.82 3.88 8.99
N ILE A 207 -16.07 3.44 8.90
CA ILE A 207 -17.15 4.17 8.25
C ILE A 207 -17.67 5.27 9.20
N VAL A 208 -17.72 4.99 10.51
CA VAL A 208 -18.12 5.90 11.58
C VAL A 208 -17.00 6.01 12.61
N PRO A 209 -15.92 6.75 12.31
CA PRO A 209 -14.77 6.87 13.21
C PRO A 209 -15.09 7.65 14.50
N ASP A 210 -16.03 8.59 14.44
CA ASP A 210 -16.51 9.34 15.60
C ASP A 210 -18.01 9.11 15.77
N LYS A 211 -18.34 8.29 16.74
CA LYS A 211 -19.73 7.93 17.07
C LYS A 211 -20.51 9.05 17.78
N ASN A 212 -19.82 10.11 18.24
CA ASN A 212 -20.45 11.27 18.86
C ASN A 212 -21.03 12.24 17.84
N LEU A 213 -20.58 12.18 16.58
CA LEU A 213 -21.15 12.97 15.50
C LEU A 213 -22.55 12.46 15.12
N THR A 214 -23.39 13.37 14.70
CA THR A 214 -24.71 13.08 14.14
C THR A 214 -24.59 12.73 12.65
N LEU A 215 -25.61 12.10 12.07
CA LEU A 215 -25.66 11.84 10.62
C LEU A 215 -25.61 13.14 9.81
N GLU A 216 -26.20 14.23 10.30
CA GLU A 216 -26.15 15.57 9.69
C GLU A 216 -24.73 16.19 9.74
N GLU A 217 -24.00 15.98 10.82
CA GLU A 217 -22.62 16.45 11.00
C GLU A 217 -21.61 15.60 10.23
N GLY A 218 -22.04 14.55 9.53
CA GLY A 218 -21.22 13.71 8.70
C GLY A 218 -20.54 12.57 9.44
N ALA A 219 -21.21 11.91 10.36
CA ALA A 219 -20.74 10.69 11.01
C ALA A 219 -20.31 9.61 10.01
N LEU A 220 -20.96 9.55 8.84
CA LEU A 220 -20.67 8.61 7.75
C LEU A 220 -19.61 9.18 6.79
N VAL A 221 -18.35 8.95 7.09
CA VAL A 221 -17.21 9.54 6.35
C VAL A 221 -17.22 9.24 4.84
N PRO A 222 -17.53 8.03 4.36
CA PRO A 222 -17.54 7.74 2.93
C PRO A 222 -18.53 8.57 2.10
N TRP A 223 -19.57 9.11 2.76
CA TRP A 223 -20.64 9.88 2.13
C TRP A 223 -20.61 11.37 2.49
N ASN A 224 -19.55 11.83 3.13
CA ASN A 224 -19.36 13.25 3.42
C ASN A 224 -19.15 14.05 2.12
N PRO A 225 -19.82 15.16 1.89
CA PRO A 225 -19.80 15.85 0.60
C PRO A 225 -18.46 16.58 0.39
N ILE A 226 -17.62 16.02 -0.47
CA ILE A 226 -16.44 16.72 -1.00
C ILE A 226 -16.71 17.19 -2.44
N SER A 227 -17.57 16.48 -3.20
CA SER A 227 -17.78 16.75 -4.63
C SER A 227 -19.18 16.49 -5.16
N SER A 228 -20.12 15.93 -4.38
CA SER A 228 -21.48 15.63 -4.85
C SER A 228 -22.45 15.48 -3.68
N ASN A 229 -23.62 16.10 -3.79
CA ASN A 229 -24.70 15.99 -2.82
C ASN A 229 -25.57 14.72 -3.00
N TYR A 230 -25.22 13.82 -3.90
CA TYR A 230 -26.02 12.64 -4.24
C TYR A 230 -26.25 11.72 -3.03
N TYR A 231 -25.18 11.30 -2.36
CA TYR A 231 -25.28 10.40 -1.21
C TYR A 231 -25.86 11.07 0.05
N PRO A 232 -25.53 12.32 0.38
CA PRO A 232 -26.18 13.03 1.48
C PRO A 232 -27.68 13.18 1.28
N THR A 233 -28.14 13.56 0.06
CA THR A 233 -29.57 13.65 -0.28
C THR A 233 -30.25 12.29 -0.20
N MET A 234 -29.58 11.22 -0.62
CA MET A 234 -30.10 9.86 -0.51
C MET A 234 -30.29 9.45 0.95
N LEU A 235 -29.29 9.70 1.79
CA LEU A 235 -29.36 9.42 3.23
C LEU A 235 -30.48 10.20 3.92
N GLU A 236 -30.62 11.49 3.62
CA GLU A 236 -31.66 12.34 4.20
C GLU A 236 -33.06 11.82 3.90
N GLN A 237 -33.35 11.51 2.62
CA GLN A 237 -34.68 11.02 2.20
C GLN A 237 -34.96 9.63 2.79
N PHE A 238 -33.94 8.76 2.83
CA PHE A 238 -34.04 7.47 3.48
C PHE A 238 -34.35 7.60 4.97
N CYS A 239 -33.56 8.37 5.71
CA CYS A 239 -33.77 8.58 7.13
C CYS A 239 -35.14 9.18 7.44
N LYS A 240 -35.63 10.11 6.61
CA LYS A 240 -36.96 10.71 6.74
C LYS A 240 -38.08 9.69 6.57
N GLN A 241 -38.01 8.81 5.57
CA GLN A 241 -39.02 7.78 5.33
C GLN A 241 -39.03 6.72 6.42
N PHE A 242 -37.85 6.27 6.89
CA PHE A 242 -37.73 5.22 7.90
C PHE A 242 -37.73 5.77 9.34
N LYS A 243 -37.98 7.08 9.52
CA LYS A 243 -38.03 7.78 10.83
C LYS A 243 -36.74 7.60 11.66
N ILE A 244 -35.58 7.61 10.99
CA ILE A 244 -34.27 7.57 11.62
C ILE A 244 -33.88 9.01 11.97
N PRO A 245 -33.63 9.37 13.24
CA PRO A 245 -33.26 10.72 13.60
C PRO A 245 -31.83 11.02 13.14
N MET A 246 -31.66 12.13 12.41
CA MET A 246 -30.36 12.53 11.86
C MET A 246 -29.59 13.49 12.79
N ASN A 247 -30.29 14.09 13.78
CA ASN A 247 -29.79 15.14 14.66
C ASN A 247 -29.31 14.63 16.02
N ILE A 248 -29.20 13.33 16.23
CA ILE A 248 -28.67 12.73 17.45
C ILE A 248 -27.34 12.02 17.15
N PRO A 249 -26.41 11.92 18.14
CA PRO A 249 -25.16 11.18 17.97
C PRO A 249 -25.40 9.77 17.45
N PHE A 250 -24.54 9.31 16.54
CA PHE A 250 -24.64 7.98 15.94
C PHE A 250 -24.68 6.87 17.01
N GLU A 251 -23.95 7.06 18.10
CA GLU A 251 -23.94 6.12 19.22
C GLU A 251 -25.32 5.93 19.87
N LYS A 252 -26.16 6.97 19.86
CA LYS A 252 -27.50 6.93 20.46
C LYS A 252 -28.60 6.39 19.53
N LEU A 253 -28.28 6.09 18.28
CA LEU A 253 -29.20 5.37 17.38
C LEU A 253 -29.40 3.96 17.90
N THR A 254 -30.60 3.41 17.72
CA THR A 254 -30.86 2.01 18.03
C THR A 254 -30.05 1.09 17.12
N GLN A 255 -29.78 -0.13 17.54
CA GLN A 255 -28.99 -1.07 16.75
C GLN A 255 -29.64 -1.35 15.39
N SER A 256 -30.96 -1.47 15.34
CA SER A 256 -31.71 -1.63 14.08
C SER A 256 -31.47 -0.43 13.13
N GLN A 257 -31.53 0.80 13.65
CA GLN A 257 -31.26 2.02 12.85
C GLN A 257 -29.81 2.08 12.35
N LYS A 258 -28.84 1.72 13.21
CA LYS A 258 -27.43 1.60 12.82
C LYS A 258 -27.25 0.57 11.70
N ASN A 259 -27.88 -0.59 11.85
CA ASN A 259 -27.80 -1.65 10.83
C ASN A 259 -28.42 -1.22 9.51
N MET A 260 -29.58 -0.56 9.54
CA MET A 260 -30.21 -0.04 8.33
C MET A 260 -29.32 0.99 7.61
N VAL A 261 -28.67 1.89 8.36
CA VAL A 261 -27.78 2.89 7.76
C VAL A 261 -26.49 2.27 7.21
N LEU A 262 -25.91 1.30 7.92
CA LEU A 262 -24.63 0.70 7.51
C LEU A 262 -24.80 -0.39 6.46
N TYR A 263 -25.81 -1.25 6.59
CA TYR A 263 -25.94 -2.47 5.77
C TYR A 263 -27.17 -2.46 4.84
N GLY A 264 -28.01 -1.43 4.95
CA GLY A 264 -29.14 -1.23 4.05
C GLY A 264 -30.49 -1.63 4.63
N SER A 265 -31.54 -1.36 3.81
CA SER A 265 -32.94 -1.62 4.16
C SER A 265 -33.42 -3.03 3.78
N GLY A 266 -32.54 -3.90 3.28
CA GLY A 266 -32.98 -5.14 2.65
C GLY A 266 -33.88 -4.83 1.43
N ASP A 267 -35.03 -5.50 1.33
CA ASP A 267 -35.98 -5.30 0.22
C ASP A 267 -36.89 -4.08 0.39
N ALA A 268 -36.86 -3.42 1.56
CA ALA A 268 -37.67 -2.25 1.81
C ALA A 268 -37.20 -1.07 0.96
N THR A 269 -38.10 -0.60 0.06
CA THR A 269 -37.82 0.51 -0.87
C THR A 269 -38.14 1.85 -0.29
N PHE A 270 -37.45 2.89 -0.77
CA PHE A 270 -37.77 4.28 -0.48
C PHE A 270 -37.80 5.09 -1.78
N LYS A 271 -38.60 6.17 -1.77
CA LYS A 271 -38.66 7.09 -2.88
C LYS A 271 -37.46 8.02 -2.85
N PHE A 272 -36.66 7.97 -3.90
CA PHE A 272 -35.47 8.80 -4.05
C PHE A 272 -35.68 9.78 -5.21
N HIS A 273 -35.66 11.06 -4.86
CA HIS A 273 -35.71 12.18 -5.79
C HIS A 273 -34.37 12.91 -5.77
N TYR A 274 -33.76 13.06 -6.94
CA TYR A 274 -32.48 13.77 -7.07
C TYR A 274 -32.42 14.60 -8.34
N GLU A 275 -32.13 15.88 -8.19
CA GLU A 275 -31.84 16.80 -9.28
C GLU A 275 -30.39 17.20 -9.27
N ASN A 276 -29.68 16.98 -10.40
CA ASN A 276 -28.28 17.36 -10.51
C ASN A 276 -28.14 18.84 -10.94
N GLU A 277 -26.92 19.40 -10.77
CA GLU A 277 -26.59 20.80 -11.12
C GLU A 277 -26.84 21.16 -12.61
N PHE A 278 -27.08 20.19 -13.46
CA PHE A 278 -27.35 20.32 -14.89
C PHE A 278 -28.85 20.14 -15.26
N GLY A 279 -29.71 20.08 -14.25
CA GLY A 279 -31.18 19.93 -14.44
C GLY A 279 -31.63 18.50 -14.79
N GLY A 280 -30.77 17.50 -14.64
CA GLY A 280 -31.15 16.09 -14.79
C GLY A 280 -31.88 15.60 -13.54
N VAL A 281 -33.13 15.18 -13.68
CA VAL A 281 -33.97 14.66 -12.59
C VAL A 281 -33.95 13.14 -12.58
N ARG A 282 -33.85 12.55 -11.40
CA ARG A 282 -33.96 11.12 -11.18
C ARG A 282 -35.00 10.85 -10.09
N ASP A 283 -36.12 10.25 -10.49
CA ASP A 283 -37.17 9.78 -9.59
C ASP A 283 -37.24 8.26 -9.67
N VAL A 284 -36.88 7.60 -8.59
CA VAL A 284 -36.84 6.13 -8.54
C VAL A 284 -37.28 5.64 -7.17
N GLU A 285 -37.85 4.45 -7.14
CA GLU A 285 -38.09 3.72 -5.91
C GLU A 285 -37.10 2.57 -5.81
N ILE A 286 -36.19 2.64 -4.85
CA ILE A 286 -35.07 1.71 -4.71
C ILE A 286 -34.87 1.29 -3.26
N PRO A 287 -34.34 0.10 -2.98
CA PRO A 287 -33.90 -0.25 -1.66
C PRO A 287 -32.64 0.56 -1.31
N PHE A 288 -32.46 0.83 -0.03
CA PHE A 288 -31.26 1.50 0.46
C PHE A 288 -30.13 0.48 0.63
N GLU A 289 -29.06 0.66 -0.11
CA GLU A 289 -27.95 -0.29 -0.15
C GLU A 289 -27.16 -0.37 1.18
N GLY A 290 -27.13 0.73 1.94
CA GLY A 290 -26.26 0.87 3.12
C GLY A 290 -24.85 1.30 2.78
N VAL A 291 -24.24 2.06 3.70
CA VAL A 291 -22.93 2.70 3.44
C VAL A 291 -21.80 1.68 3.32
N ALA A 292 -21.77 0.65 4.17
CA ALA A 292 -20.75 -0.38 4.14
C ALA A 292 -20.80 -1.23 2.87
N VAL A 293 -22.00 -1.60 2.46
CA VAL A 293 -22.23 -2.38 1.23
C VAL A 293 -21.86 -1.55 0.01
N ASN A 294 -22.24 -0.28 -0.01
CA ASN A 294 -21.86 0.65 -1.08
C ASN A 294 -20.34 0.80 -1.23
N VAL A 295 -19.62 0.97 -0.13
CA VAL A 295 -18.15 1.07 -0.13
C VAL A 295 -17.55 -0.21 -0.68
N GLU A 296 -18.00 -1.39 -0.22
CA GLU A 296 -17.50 -2.69 -0.69
C GLU A 296 -17.79 -2.90 -2.18
N ARG A 297 -19.01 -2.63 -2.63
CA ARG A 297 -19.38 -2.75 -4.05
C ARG A 297 -18.54 -1.82 -4.90
N ARG A 298 -18.39 -0.56 -4.53
CA ARG A 298 -17.55 0.41 -5.24
C ARG A 298 -16.09 -0.02 -5.29
N TYR A 299 -15.56 -0.61 -4.23
CA TYR A 299 -14.21 -1.17 -4.22
C TYR A 299 -14.04 -2.32 -5.23
N ARG A 300 -15.04 -3.21 -5.32
CA ARG A 300 -14.99 -4.40 -6.20
C ARG A 300 -15.26 -4.07 -7.66
N GLU A 301 -16.24 -3.23 -7.95
CA GLU A 301 -16.76 -2.99 -9.30
C GLU A 301 -16.05 -1.84 -10.04
N THR A 302 -15.29 -1.00 -9.34
CA THR A 302 -14.64 0.14 -9.98
C THR A 302 -13.48 -0.27 -10.87
N ASN A 303 -13.45 0.28 -12.09
CA ASN A 303 -12.31 0.20 -13.00
C ASN A 303 -11.29 1.32 -12.73
N SER A 304 -11.56 2.22 -11.78
CA SER A 304 -10.68 3.32 -11.41
C SER A 304 -9.86 2.95 -10.18
N ASP A 305 -8.54 2.85 -10.36
CA ASP A 305 -7.60 2.61 -9.25
C ASP A 305 -7.69 3.71 -8.18
N PHE A 306 -7.95 4.94 -8.59
CA PHE A 306 -8.18 6.06 -7.66
C PHE A 306 -9.42 5.80 -6.77
N THR A 307 -10.54 5.39 -7.36
CA THR A 307 -11.76 5.09 -6.59
C THR A 307 -11.53 3.88 -5.67
N ARG A 308 -10.82 2.86 -6.16
CA ARG A 308 -10.47 1.67 -5.37
C ARG A 308 -9.62 2.05 -4.16
N GLU A 309 -8.62 2.91 -4.34
CA GLU A 309 -7.78 3.39 -3.24
C GLU A 309 -8.55 4.28 -2.26
N GLN A 310 -9.46 5.13 -2.76
CA GLN A 310 -10.35 5.90 -1.88
C GLN A 310 -11.27 4.99 -1.05
N MET A 311 -11.74 3.89 -1.61
CA MET A 311 -12.58 2.95 -0.84
C MET A 311 -11.75 2.14 0.15
N ARG A 312 -10.50 1.81 -0.20
CA ARG A 312 -9.58 1.03 0.64
C ARG A 312 -9.31 1.68 2.00
N GLN A 313 -9.30 3.02 2.09
CA GLN A 313 -9.12 3.72 3.36
C GLN A 313 -10.24 3.44 4.40
N TYR A 314 -11.39 2.94 3.95
CA TYR A 314 -12.51 2.52 4.82
C TYR A 314 -12.51 1.02 5.10
N MET A 315 -11.47 0.30 4.68
CA MET A 315 -11.28 -1.13 4.91
C MET A 315 -10.11 -1.34 5.85
N ASN A 316 -10.25 -2.24 6.80
CA ASN A 316 -9.18 -2.59 7.74
C ASN A 316 -8.67 -4.00 7.45
N GLU A 317 -7.36 -4.18 7.51
CA GLU A 317 -6.76 -5.50 7.53
C GLU A 317 -6.81 -5.99 8.98
N SER A 318 -7.60 -7.02 9.25
CA SER A 318 -7.66 -7.68 10.55
C SER A 318 -7.05 -9.07 10.48
N GLU A 319 -6.43 -9.51 11.56
CA GLU A 319 -5.93 -10.87 11.67
C GLU A 319 -7.07 -11.87 11.51
N CYS A 320 -6.81 -12.94 10.79
CA CYS A 320 -7.77 -14.02 10.64
C CYS A 320 -8.00 -14.68 12.00
N LYS A 321 -9.24 -14.65 12.51
CA LYS A 321 -9.61 -15.23 13.80
C LYS A 321 -9.32 -16.73 13.90
N LYS A 322 -9.26 -17.46 12.78
CA LYS A 322 -9.02 -18.90 12.75
C LYS A 322 -7.54 -19.26 12.78
N CYS A 323 -6.71 -18.55 12.03
CA CYS A 323 -5.27 -18.87 11.97
C CYS A 323 -4.39 -17.82 12.69
N HIS A 324 -4.97 -16.82 13.36
CA HIS A 324 -4.25 -15.80 14.13
C HIS A 324 -3.05 -15.20 13.36
N GLY A 325 -3.24 -14.92 12.06
CA GLY A 325 -2.18 -14.42 11.19
C GLY A 325 -1.23 -15.50 10.64
N PHE A 326 -1.27 -16.72 11.14
CA PHE A 326 -0.33 -17.80 10.75
C PHE A 326 -0.54 -18.37 9.35
N ARG A 327 -1.68 -18.08 8.70
CA ARG A 327 -2.02 -18.49 7.31
C ARG A 327 -2.20 -20.00 7.10
N LEU A 328 -1.83 -20.85 8.07
CA LEU A 328 -1.87 -22.30 8.03
C LEU A 328 -2.91 -22.86 8.99
N ASN A 329 -3.35 -24.09 8.76
CA ASN A 329 -4.25 -24.79 9.65
C ASN A 329 -3.50 -25.38 10.87
N GLU A 330 -4.22 -25.77 11.92
CA GLU A 330 -3.65 -26.30 13.15
C GLU A 330 -2.82 -27.57 12.94
N GLN A 331 -3.20 -28.41 11.98
CA GLN A 331 -2.46 -29.64 11.67
C GLN A 331 -1.07 -29.32 11.12
N ALA A 332 -0.96 -28.36 10.21
CA ALA A 332 0.32 -27.91 9.68
C ALA A 332 1.18 -27.20 10.76
N LEU A 333 0.53 -26.46 11.67
CA LEU A 333 1.21 -25.78 12.77
C LEU A 333 1.61 -26.73 13.91
N SER A 334 1.06 -27.95 13.95
CA SER A 334 1.48 -28.97 14.94
C SER A 334 2.87 -29.54 14.65
N VAL A 335 3.35 -29.44 13.40
CA VAL A 335 4.71 -29.85 13.03
C VAL A 335 5.71 -28.80 13.51
N LYS A 336 6.67 -29.23 14.34
CA LYS A 336 7.67 -28.37 14.93
C LYS A 336 9.09 -28.86 14.63
N VAL A 337 9.98 -27.89 14.36
CA VAL A 337 11.42 -28.11 14.24
C VAL A 337 12.09 -27.23 15.29
N GLY A 338 12.98 -27.78 16.11
CA GLY A 338 13.60 -27.02 17.20
C GLY A 338 12.57 -26.38 18.16
N GLY A 339 11.40 -26.99 18.35
CA GLY A 339 10.33 -26.49 19.22
C GLY A 339 9.43 -25.43 18.63
N LYS A 340 9.71 -24.90 17.43
CA LYS A 340 8.93 -23.86 16.73
C LYS A 340 8.22 -24.43 15.50
N HIS A 341 6.97 -23.99 15.26
CA HIS A 341 6.29 -24.27 13.99
C HIS A 341 6.73 -23.27 12.91
N ILE A 342 6.45 -23.60 11.65
CA ILE A 342 6.95 -22.83 10.51
C ILE A 342 6.58 -21.32 10.56
N SER A 343 5.39 -20.96 11.01
CA SER A 343 4.97 -19.55 11.06
C SER A 343 5.72 -18.78 12.16
N GLU A 344 6.10 -19.42 13.27
CA GLU A 344 6.95 -18.82 14.29
C GLU A 344 8.37 -18.60 13.77
N VAL A 345 8.90 -19.53 12.99
CA VAL A 345 10.20 -19.36 12.34
C VAL A 345 10.17 -18.22 11.35
N LEU A 346 9.17 -18.17 10.45
CA LEU A 346 9.00 -17.09 9.48
C LEU A 346 8.75 -15.70 10.09
N ALA A 347 8.34 -15.64 11.35
CA ALA A 347 8.16 -14.40 12.09
C ALA A 347 9.46 -13.89 12.74
N LEU A 348 10.51 -14.70 12.77
CA LEU A 348 11.83 -14.28 13.21
C LEU A 348 12.45 -13.30 12.19
N SER A 349 13.38 -12.46 12.63
CA SER A 349 14.22 -11.70 11.70
C SER A 349 15.19 -12.65 10.98
N VAL A 350 15.70 -12.23 9.83
CA VAL A 350 16.69 -13.01 9.07
C VAL A 350 17.90 -13.37 9.94
N ASP A 351 18.38 -12.46 10.82
CA ASP A 351 19.47 -12.74 11.72
C ASP A 351 19.07 -13.79 12.77
N ASP A 352 17.89 -13.65 13.40
CA ASP A 352 17.39 -14.62 14.37
C ASP A 352 17.13 -16.00 13.72
N GLU A 353 16.71 -16.03 12.44
CA GLU A 353 16.56 -17.28 11.69
C GLU A 353 17.91 -17.96 11.43
N ILE A 354 18.94 -17.19 11.09
CA ILE A 354 20.30 -17.73 10.90
C ILE A 354 20.78 -18.37 12.20
N ASP A 355 20.59 -17.71 13.34
CA ASP A 355 20.98 -18.24 14.64
C ASP A 355 20.12 -19.46 15.02
N PHE A 356 18.79 -19.40 14.78
CA PHE A 356 17.89 -20.54 15.01
C PHE A 356 18.32 -21.81 14.25
N PHE A 357 18.63 -21.68 12.93
CA PHE A 357 19.07 -22.82 12.13
C PHE A 357 20.49 -23.32 12.48
N LYS A 358 21.33 -22.44 13.00
CA LYS A 358 22.68 -22.80 13.46
C LYS A 358 22.65 -23.58 14.77
N ASP A 359 21.72 -23.24 15.67
CA ASP A 359 21.64 -23.79 17.03
C ASP A 359 20.65 -24.98 17.13
N LEU A 360 20.17 -25.52 15.99
CA LEU A 360 19.32 -26.69 15.95
C LEU A 360 20.06 -27.94 16.48
N ASN A 361 19.53 -28.52 17.54
CA ASN A 361 19.96 -29.83 18.03
C ASN A 361 19.14 -30.93 17.36
N LEU A 362 19.73 -31.60 16.38
CA LEU A 362 19.15 -32.70 15.62
C LEU A 362 19.75 -34.04 16.03
N SER A 363 19.04 -35.14 15.83
CA SER A 363 19.62 -36.47 15.92
C SER A 363 20.63 -36.70 14.79
N GLU A 364 21.56 -37.62 14.92
CA GLU A 364 22.54 -37.95 13.85
C GLU A 364 21.85 -38.28 12.51
N THR A 365 20.72 -38.95 12.55
CA THR A 365 19.96 -39.27 11.35
C THR A 365 19.29 -38.05 10.74
N ASP A 366 18.67 -37.21 11.59
CA ASP A 366 18.04 -35.97 11.13
C ASP A 366 19.08 -34.97 10.62
N GLU A 367 20.26 -34.91 11.22
CA GLU A 367 21.35 -34.07 10.77
C GLU A 367 21.84 -34.45 9.37
N GLN A 368 21.97 -35.76 9.08
CA GLN A 368 22.33 -36.23 7.74
C GLN A 368 21.27 -35.86 6.69
N ILE A 369 20.00 -35.92 7.04
CA ILE A 369 18.89 -35.56 6.15
C ILE A 369 18.84 -34.04 5.95
N ALA A 370 18.97 -33.28 7.04
CA ALA A 370 18.81 -31.82 7.04
C ALA A 370 20.01 -31.05 6.51
N ALA A 371 21.25 -31.60 6.60
CA ALA A 371 22.49 -30.90 6.28
C ALA A 371 22.47 -30.20 4.89
N PRO A 372 22.05 -30.84 3.77
CA PRO A 372 22.01 -30.15 2.48
C PRO A 372 20.97 -29.05 2.45
N ILE A 373 19.81 -29.23 3.10
CA ILE A 373 18.73 -28.24 3.20
C ILE A 373 19.18 -27.04 4.04
N LEU A 374 19.74 -27.30 5.22
CA LEU A 374 20.22 -26.25 6.13
C LEU A 374 21.37 -25.45 5.52
N LYS A 375 22.24 -26.08 4.74
CA LYS A 375 23.29 -25.39 3.99
C LYS A 375 22.69 -24.41 3.00
N GLU A 376 21.68 -24.81 2.24
CA GLU A 376 21.02 -23.95 1.23
C GLU A 376 20.24 -22.82 1.90
N VAL A 377 19.44 -23.12 2.92
CA VAL A 377 18.67 -22.12 3.69
C VAL A 377 19.61 -21.10 4.31
N SER A 378 20.66 -21.56 5.03
CA SER A 378 21.62 -20.66 5.65
C SER A 378 22.37 -19.79 4.63
N SER A 379 22.66 -20.32 3.44
CA SER A 379 23.28 -19.54 2.37
C SER A 379 22.35 -18.42 1.90
N ARG A 380 21.10 -18.70 1.63
CA ARG A 380 20.09 -17.71 1.19
C ARG A 380 19.82 -16.64 2.25
N LEU A 381 19.69 -17.02 3.50
CA LEU A 381 19.54 -16.08 4.62
C LEU A 381 20.78 -15.17 4.77
N LYS A 382 21.99 -15.73 4.61
CA LYS A 382 23.24 -14.93 4.63
C LYS A 382 23.27 -13.91 3.48
N PHE A 383 22.73 -14.25 2.29
CA PHE A 383 22.65 -13.27 1.21
C PHE A 383 21.69 -12.12 1.55
N LEU A 384 20.53 -12.40 2.14
CA LEU A 384 19.62 -11.35 2.63
C LEU A 384 20.31 -10.46 3.67
N ARG A 385 21.08 -11.05 4.61
CA ARG A 385 21.86 -10.29 5.57
C ARG A 385 22.92 -9.43 4.91
N ASN A 386 23.64 -9.95 3.93
CA ASN A 386 24.74 -9.24 3.27
C ASN A 386 24.25 -8.03 2.45
N VAL A 387 23.00 -8.05 1.96
CA VAL A 387 22.41 -6.88 1.30
C VAL A 387 21.70 -5.92 2.27
N GLY A 388 21.92 -6.06 3.60
CA GLY A 388 21.39 -5.15 4.61
C GLY A 388 19.93 -5.39 4.98
N LEU A 389 19.38 -6.60 4.76
CA LEU A 389 17.99 -6.97 5.05
C LEU A 389 17.85 -7.87 6.29
N GLN A 390 18.84 -7.89 7.18
CA GLN A 390 18.87 -8.73 8.37
C GLN A 390 17.70 -8.53 9.33
N TYR A 391 17.08 -7.37 9.31
CA TYR A 391 15.96 -7.01 10.17
C TYR A 391 14.59 -7.45 9.64
N LEU A 392 14.48 -7.85 8.37
CA LEU A 392 13.21 -8.30 7.78
C LEU A 392 12.81 -9.67 8.33
N THR A 393 11.50 -9.89 8.39
CA THR A 393 10.92 -11.21 8.63
C THR A 393 10.47 -11.82 7.31
N LEU A 394 10.61 -13.13 7.13
CA LEU A 394 10.15 -13.80 5.91
C LEU A 394 8.64 -13.78 5.75
N SER A 395 7.89 -13.60 6.84
CA SER A 395 6.42 -13.48 6.83
C SER A 395 5.91 -12.11 6.36
N ARG A 396 6.80 -11.10 6.23
CA ARG A 396 6.41 -9.74 5.88
C ARG A 396 5.75 -9.66 4.50
N ALA A 397 4.61 -9.00 4.42
CA ALA A 397 3.89 -8.84 3.17
C ALA A 397 4.68 -7.99 2.17
N ALA A 398 4.79 -8.45 0.91
CA ALA A 398 5.55 -7.77 -0.13
C ALA A 398 5.07 -6.33 -0.41
N GLY A 399 3.77 -6.07 -0.25
CA GLY A 399 3.19 -4.71 -0.42
C GLY A 399 3.62 -3.71 0.65
N THR A 400 4.25 -4.15 1.75
CA THR A 400 4.78 -3.29 2.82
C THR A 400 6.27 -2.98 2.66
N LEU A 401 6.93 -3.58 1.66
CA LEU A 401 8.34 -3.34 1.39
C LEU A 401 8.53 -1.99 0.71
N SER A 402 9.58 -1.28 1.10
CA SER A 402 10.04 -0.11 0.34
C SER A 402 10.63 -0.55 -1.02
N GLY A 403 10.72 0.39 -1.97
CA GLY A 403 11.32 0.12 -3.28
C GLY A 403 12.74 -0.46 -3.15
N GLY A 404 13.57 0.13 -2.30
CA GLY A 404 14.93 -0.36 -2.05
C GLY A 404 14.97 -1.74 -1.38
N GLU A 405 14.08 -2.04 -0.43
CA GLU A 405 13.98 -3.39 0.17
C GLU A 405 13.63 -4.45 -0.88
N ALA A 406 12.62 -4.17 -1.73
CA ALA A 406 12.21 -5.08 -2.79
C ALA A 406 13.34 -5.31 -3.81
N GLN A 407 14.09 -4.26 -4.18
CA GLN A 407 15.23 -4.36 -5.08
C GLN A 407 16.36 -5.22 -4.47
N ARG A 408 16.68 -5.03 -3.19
CA ARG A 408 17.69 -5.81 -2.49
C ARG A 408 17.32 -7.28 -2.31
N ILE A 409 16.03 -7.59 -2.12
CA ILE A 409 15.55 -8.99 -2.12
C ILE A 409 15.82 -9.64 -3.48
N ARG A 410 15.52 -8.95 -4.58
CA ARG A 410 15.84 -9.43 -5.93
C ARG A 410 17.35 -9.64 -6.10
N LEU A 411 18.16 -8.69 -5.65
CA LEU A 411 19.61 -8.78 -5.69
C LEU A 411 20.13 -9.99 -4.88
N ALA A 412 19.63 -10.19 -3.65
CA ALA A 412 19.99 -11.33 -2.82
C ALA A 412 19.66 -12.67 -3.50
N THR A 413 18.51 -12.74 -4.19
CA THR A 413 18.10 -13.92 -4.95
C THR A 413 19.07 -14.21 -6.09
N GLN A 414 19.56 -13.20 -6.79
CA GLN A 414 20.53 -13.35 -7.89
C GLN A 414 21.92 -13.73 -7.39
N ILE A 415 22.40 -13.10 -6.30
CA ILE A 415 23.66 -13.47 -5.66
C ILE A 415 23.63 -14.93 -5.23
N GLY A 416 22.50 -15.38 -4.67
CA GLY A 416 22.31 -16.75 -4.21
C GLY A 416 22.39 -17.82 -5.30
N SER A 417 22.23 -17.44 -6.56
CA SER A 417 22.34 -18.38 -7.68
C SER A 417 23.77 -18.88 -7.96
N ASN A 418 24.80 -18.20 -7.44
CA ASN A 418 26.22 -18.48 -7.68
C ASN A 418 26.57 -18.67 -9.16
N LEU A 419 25.86 -17.99 -10.05
CA LEU A 419 26.09 -18.04 -11.49
C LEU A 419 27.40 -17.30 -11.82
N SER A 420 28.14 -17.81 -12.79
CA SER A 420 29.32 -17.17 -13.37
C SER A 420 29.12 -16.85 -14.84
N GLY A 421 29.79 -15.80 -15.34
CA GLY A 421 29.67 -15.36 -16.73
C GLY A 421 28.36 -14.65 -17.07
N VAL A 422 27.67 -14.10 -16.08
CA VAL A 422 26.41 -13.37 -16.22
C VAL A 422 26.67 -11.87 -16.24
N LEU A 423 25.89 -11.14 -17.05
CA LEU A 423 25.81 -9.68 -17.02
C LEU A 423 24.68 -9.27 -16.08
N TYR A 424 25.01 -8.58 -15.00
CA TYR A 424 24.07 -7.97 -14.06
C TYR A 424 23.98 -6.47 -14.31
N ILE A 425 22.77 -5.94 -14.39
CA ILE A 425 22.48 -4.51 -14.52
C ILE A 425 21.68 -4.10 -13.29
N LEU A 426 22.22 -3.17 -12.51
CA LEU A 426 21.65 -2.69 -11.24
C LEU A 426 21.43 -1.20 -11.35
N ASP A 427 20.22 -0.76 -11.01
CA ASP A 427 19.83 0.65 -11.00
C ASP A 427 19.72 1.13 -9.55
N GLU A 428 20.64 2.01 -9.13
CA GLU A 428 20.73 2.61 -7.80
C GLU A 428 20.52 1.61 -6.63
N PRO A 429 21.32 0.54 -6.52
CA PRO A 429 21.13 -0.47 -5.49
C PRO A 429 21.40 0.03 -4.06
N SER A 430 22.07 1.18 -3.89
CA SER A 430 22.36 1.82 -2.60
C SER A 430 21.19 2.65 -2.04
N ILE A 431 20.08 2.81 -2.79
CA ILE A 431 18.93 3.63 -2.37
C ILE A 431 18.45 3.26 -0.96
N GLY A 432 18.28 4.29 -0.10
CA GLY A 432 17.76 4.15 1.26
C GLY A 432 18.65 3.33 2.19
N LEU A 433 19.93 3.13 1.84
CA LEU A 433 20.90 2.49 2.69
C LEU A 433 21.64 3.49 3.57
N HIS A 434 21.80 3.12 4.83
CA HIS A 434 22.80 3.73 5.68
C HIS A 434 24.21 3.34 5.20
N GLN A 435 25.21 4.20 5.37
CA GLN A 435 26.58 3.96 4.90
C GLN A 435 27.16 2.61 5.37
N ARG A 436 26.84 2.18 6.59
CA ARG A 436 27.24 0.85 7.10
C ARG A 436 26.71 -0.30 6.24
N ASP A 437 25.48 -0.19 5.80
CA ASP A 437 24.83 -1.24 5.00
C ASP A 437 25.27 -1.14 3.53
N ASN A 438 25.61 0.08 3.05
CA ASN A 438 26.23 0.30 1.75
C ASN A 438 27.61 -0.34 1.64
N ASP A 439 28.46 -0.26 2.68
CA ASP A 439 29.76 -0.96 2.72
C ASP A 439 29.58 -2.47 2.46
N ARG A 440 28.57 -3.10 3.09
CA ARG A 440 28.26 -4.53 2.90
C ARG A 440 27.76 -4.85 1.50
N LEU A 441 26.94 -3.94 0.94
CA LEU A 441 26.47 -4.07 -0.44
C LEU A 441 27.64 -4.05 -1.42
N ILE A 442 28.57 -3.10 -1.27
CA ILE A 442 29.77 -2.99 -2.11
C ILE A 442 30.62 -4.27 -2.02
N GLU A 443 30.81 -4.84 -0.83
CA GLU A 443 31.50 -6.12 -0.65
C GLU A 443 30.79 -7.26 -1.40
N SER A 444 29.46 -7.30 -1.34
CA SER A 444 28.67 -8.30 -2.03
C SER A 444 28.79 -8.17 -3.56
N LEU A 445 28.75 -6.94 -4.09
CA LEU A 445 28.92 -6.67 -5.53
C LEU A 445 30.32 -7.07 -5.99
N LYS A 446 31.38 -6.79 -5.21
CA LYS A 446 32.75 -7.25 -5.49
C LYS A 446 32.83 -8.77 -5.53
N SER A 447 32.21 -9.44 -4.57
CA SER A 447 32.16 -10.91 -4.53
C SER A 447 31.50 -11.50 -5.80
N MET A 448 30.42 -10.89 -6.29
CA MET A 448 29.78 -11.30 -7.55
C MET A 448 30.72 -11.12 -8.75
N ARG A 449 31.43 -10.00 -8.84
CA ARG A 449 32.44 -9.73 -9.85
C ARG A 449 33.53 -10.81 -9.81
N ASP A 450 34.04 -11.12 -8.63
CA ASP A 450 35.15 -12.07 -8.42
C ASP A 450 34.77 -13.52 -8.81
N LEU A 451 33.46 -13.83 -8.89
CA LEU A 451 32.94 -15.08 -9.47
C LEU A 451 33.00 -15.10 -11.01
N GLY A 452 33.55 -14.06 -11.66
CA GLY A 452 33.66 -13.95 -13.11
C GLY A 452 32.43 -13.36 -13.80
N ASN A 453 31.61 -12.59 -13.07
CA ASN A 453 30.47 -11.87 -13.63
C ASN A 453 30.86 -10.44 -14.05
N THR A 454 30.06 -9.87 -14.93
CA THR A 454 30.12 -8.44 -15.29
C THR A 454 28.97 -7.71 -14.63
N LEU A 455 29.28 -6.62 -13.89
CA LEU A 455 28.28 -5.80 -13.25
C LEU A 455 28.30 -4.40 -13.85
N ILE A 456 27.13 -3.92 -14.29
CA ILE A 456 26.88 -2.54 -14.66
C ILE A 456 25.96 -1.96 -13.58
N VAL A 457 26.45 -0.91 -12.90
CA VAL A 457 25.73 -0.28 -11.79
C VAL A 457 25.53 1.19 -12.13
N VAL A 458 24.26 1.64 -12.14
CA VAL A 458 23.92 3.05 -12.21
C VAL A 458 23.90 3.56 -10.79
N GLU A 459 24.73 4.56 -10.47
CA GLU A 459 24.89 5.00 -9.08
C GLU A 459 25.24 6.48 -8.96
N HIS A 460 24.87 7.04 -7.81
CA HIS A 460 25.18 8.39 -7.38
C HIS A 460 26.01 8.42 -6.08
N ASP A 461 26.13 7.28 -5.41
CA ASP A 461 26.90 7.16 -4.16
C ASP A 461 28.40 7.20 -4.42
N GLU A 462 29.11 8.05 -3.68
CA GLU A 462 30.56 8.27 -3.86
C GLU A 462 31.37 7.03 -3.53
N ASP A 463 31.04 6.28 -2.47
CA ASP A 463 31.78 5.12 -2.04
C ASP A 463 31.65 3.97 -3.05
N THR A 464 30.46 3.80 -3.62
CA THR A 464 30.20 2.84 -4.70
C THR A 464 30.96 3.20 -5.98
N MET A 465 30.94 4.48 -6.39
CA MET A 465 31.70 4.96 -7.53
C MET A 465 33.21 4.75 -7.36
N ARG A 466 33.75 5.01 -6.17
CA ARG A 466 35.17 4.79 -5.86
C ARG A 466 35.56 3.30 -5.83
N ALA A 467 34.59 2.43 -5.53
CA ALA A 467 34.81 1.00 -5.47
C ALA A 467 34.74 0.32 -6.84
N ALA A 468 34.29 1.01 -7.88
CA ALA A 468 34.18 0.50 -9.25
C ALA A 468 35.57 0.31 -9.89
N ASP A 469 35.70 -0.71 -10.74
CA ASP A 469 36.90 -0.93 -11.54
C ASP A 469 36.99 0.07 -12.71
N TYR A 470 35.82 0.44 -13.26
CA TYR A 470 35.67 1.36 -14.37
C TYR A 470 34.45 2.27 -14.17
N LEU A 471 34.62 3.55 -14.40
CA LEU A 471 33.56 4.55 -14.26
C LEU A 471 33.28 5.21 -15.59
N ILE A 472 32.00 5.33 -15.96
CA ILE A 472 31.52 6.04 -17.13
C ILE A 472 30.66 7.19 -16.65
N ASP A 473 31.11 8.42 -16.89
CA ASP A 473 30.38 9.64 -16.52
C ASP A 473 29.61 10.18 -17.71
N ILE A 474 28.29 10.26 -17.58
CA ILE A 474 27.37 10.70 -18.62
C ILE A 474 26.82 12.07 -18.27
N GLY A 475 26.89 13.00 -19.22
CA GLY A 475 26.46 14.39 -19.01
C GLY A 475 26.46 15.16 -20.34
N PRO A 476 26.80 16.47 -20.30
CA PRO A 476 27.15 17.32 -19.14
C PRO A 476 25.95 17.76 -18.29
N GLY A 477 24.75 17.79 -18.89
CA GLY A 477 23.51 18.17 -18.26
C GLY A 477 22.47 17.03 -18.26
N ALA A 478 21.21 17.39 -18.09
CA ALA A 478 20.07 16.46 -18.17
C ALA A 478 19.22 16.76 -19.42
N GLY A 479 18.42 15.79 -19.86
CA GLY A 479 17.57 15.91 -21.05
C GLY A 479 18.36 16.11 -22.34
N GLU A 480 17.98 17.09 -23.14
CA GLU A 480 18.64 17.40 -24.44
C GLU A 480 20.11 17.81 -24.30
N PHE A 481 20.50 18.32 -23.13
CA PHE A 481 21.88 18.73 -22.83
C PHE A 481 22.71 17.60 -22.20
N GLY A 482 22.17 16.39 -22.17
CA GLY A 482 22.80 15.20 -21.63
C GLY A 482 23.14 14.18 -22.72
N GLY A 483 23.36 12.94 -22.30
CA GLY A 483 23.54 11.79 -23.21
C GLY A 483 24.94 11.67 -23.82
N GLU A 484 25.91 12.50 -23.43
CA GLU A 484 27.30 12.41 -23.89
C GLU A 484 28.19 11.72 -22.84
N ILE A 485 29.16 10.94 -23.27
CA ILE A 485 30.20 10.41 -22.38
C ILE A 485 31.23 11.50 -22.13
N ILE A 486 31.25 12.06 -20.93
CA ILE A 486 32.15 13.14 -20.53
C ILE A 486 33.50 12.61 -20.08
N ALA A 487 33.50 11.49 -19.37
CA ALA A 487 34.70 10.83 -18.91
C ALA A 487 34.46 9.31 -18.84
N ALA A 488 35.52 8.55 -19.13
CA ALA A 488 35.50 7.10 -18.97
C ALA A 488 36.92 6.64 -18.57
N GLY A 489 37.00 5.70 -17.62
CA GLY A 489 38.24 5.19 -17.10
C GLY A 489 38.13 4.71 -15.66
N THR A 490 39.26 4.51 -15.01
CA THR A 490 39.28 4.24 -13.56
C THR A 490 38.77 5.47 -12.79
N PRO A 491 38.21 5.33 -11.57
CA PRO A 491 37.77 6.46 -10.78
C PRO A 491 38.83 7.56 -10.66
N LYS A 492 40.11 7.18 -10.48
CA LYS A 492 41.26 8.13 -10.41
C LYS A 492 41.50 8.88 -11.72
N GLU A 493 41.19 8.31 -12.87
CA GLU A 493 41.29 8.98 -14.18
C GLU A 493 40.14 9.96 -14.35
N VAL A 494 38.92 9.59 -13.95
CA VAL A 494 37.75 10.48 -13.99
C VAL A 494 37.93 11.67 -13.06
N GLU A 495 38.52 11.52 -11.87
CA GLU A 495 38.86 12.61 -10.94
C GLU A 495 39.77 13.69 -11.57
N LYS A 496 40.61 13.33 -12.53
CA LYS A 496 41.49 14.24 -13.24
C LYS A 496 40.81 15.02 -14.36
N ASN A 497 39.67 14.55 -14.82
CA ASN A 497 38.94 15.19 -15.92
C ASN A 497 38.23 16.46 -15.43
N LYS A 498 38.67 17.62 -15.92
CA LYS A 498 38.10 18.91 -15.53
C LYS A 498 36.68 19.16 -16.06
N LYS A 499 36.25 18.44 -17.13
CA LYS A 499 34.90 18.58 -17.70
C LYS A 499 33.88 17.71 -16.94
N SER A 500 34.33 16.62 -16.27
CA SER A 500 33.47 15.75 -15.49
C SER A 500 33.04 16.43 -14.19
N LEU A 501 31.74 16.64 -14.03
CA LEU A 501 31.17 17.17 -12.81
C LEU A 501 31.34 16.17 -11.65
N THR A 502 31.01 14.90 -11.91
CA THR A 502 31.24 13.77 -10.99
C THR A 502 32.71 13.70 -10.57
N GLY A 503 33.65 13.80 -11.53
CA GLY A 503 35.08 13.81 -11.26
C GLY A 503 35.54 14.99 -10.39
N GLN A 504 34.91 16.16 -10.52
CA GLN A 504 35.21 17.31 -9.65
C GLN A 504 34.76 17.09 -8.21
N TYR A 505 33.60 16.43 -7.99
CA TYR A 505 33.15 16.05 -6.65
C TYR A 505 34.03 14.98 -6.06
N LEU A 506 34.31 13.91 -6.79
CA LEU A 506 35.24 12.85 -6.35
C LEU A 506 36.64 13.40 -5.99
N ALA A 507 37.15 14.37 -6.77
CA ALA A 507 38.43 15.00 -6.48
C ALA A 507 38.38 16.03 -5.31
N GLY A 508 37.21 16.29 -4.74
CA GLY A 508 37.00 17.30 -3.70
C GLY A 508 37.20 18.73 -4.16
N LYS A 509 37.19 18.99 -5.48
CA LYS A 509 37.25 20.36 -6.05
C LYS A 509 35.93 21.10 -5.93
N LYS A 510 34.83 20.35 -6.05
CA LYS A 510 33.50 20.77 -5.67
C LYS A 510 33.06 19.96 -4.44
N TYR A 511 32.34 20.57 -3.54
CA TYR A 511 31.80 19.92 -2.34
C TYR A 511 30.65 20.75 -1.78
N ILE A 512 29.78 20.12 -1.01
CA ILE A 512 28.71 20.80 -0.28
C ILE A 512 29.31 21.31 1.04
N PRO A 513 29.30 22.63 1.28
CA PRO A 513 29.93 23.20 2.46
C PRO A 513 29.11 22.92 3.72
N VAL A 514 29.80 22.77 4.85
CA VAL A 514 29.17 22.75 6.18
C VAL A 514 28.86 24.21 6.57
N PRO A 515 27.64 24.49 7.06
CA PRO A 515 27.29 25.81 7.56
C PRO A 515 28.28 26.29 8.63
N SER A 516 28.66 27.57 8.61
CA SER A 516 29.61 28.15 9.59
C SER A 516 28.99 28.24 10.99
N GLU A 517 27.69 28.44 11.05
CA GLU A 517 26.89 28.51 12.26
C GLU A 517 25.61 27.70 12.09
N ARG A 518 25.18 27.03 13.14
CA ARG A 518 23.90 26.33 13.21
C ARG A 518 22.83 27.27 13.71
N ARG A 519 21.61 27.17 13.14
CA ARG A 519 20.49 27.97 13.60
C ARG A 519 20.12 27.57 15.01
N ARG A 520 20.01 28.55 15.91
CA ARG A 520 19.70 28.34 17.33
C ARG A 520 18.43 29.06 17.76
N GLU A 521 17.72 29.71 16.83
CA GLU A 521 16.46 30.40 17.14
C GLU A 521 15.48 29.40 17.75
N ASP A 522 14.97 29.73 18.92
CA ASP A 522 14.06 28.87 19.67
C ASP A 522 12.61 29.28 19.38
N LYS A 523 12.00 28.57 18.42
CA LYS A 523 10.56 28.66 18.13
C LYS A 523 9.73 27.66 18.95
N GLY A 524 10.36 26.98 19.90
CA GLY A 524 9.77 25.91 20.68
C GLY A 524 10.14 24.52 20.15
N TRP A 525 9.58 23.53 20.82
CA TRP A 525 9.86 22.11 20.59
C TRP A 525 8.56 21.33 20.53
N ILE A 526 8.48 20.38 19.61
CA ILE A 526 7.45 19.35 19.65
C ILE A 526 7.96 18.23 20.55
N HIS A 527 7.16 17.85 21.53
CA HIS A 527 7.45 16.75 22.45
C HIS A 527 6.52 15.58 22.14
N ILE A 528 7.08 14.42 21.82
CA ILE A 528 6.36 13.16 21.62
C ILE A 528 6.74 12.24 22.77
N GLU A 529 5.75 11.74 23.51
CA GLU A 529 5.95 10.81 24.61
C GLU A 529 5.46 9.41 24.27
N GLY A 530 6.27 8.41 24.60
CA GLY A 530 5.90 7.01 24.57
C GLY A 530 5.56 6.48 23.17
N ALA A 531 6.27 6.92 22.13
CA ALA A 531 6.06 6.39 20.77
C ALA A 531 6.41 4.90 20.70
N ALA A 532 5.42 4.04 20.36
CA ALA A 532 5.51 2.59 20.45
C ALA A 532 4.93 1.88 19.23
N GLU A 533 4.94 2.52 18.07
CA GLU A 533 4.47 1.92 16.81
C GLU A 533 5.54 1.03 16.17
N ASN A 534 5.15 -0.12 15.65
CA ASN A 534 6.04 -1.12 15.04
C ASN A 534 7.18 -1.53 16.01
N ASN A 535 8.43 -1.24 15.62
CA ASN A 535 9.60 -1.56 16.44
C ASN A 535 9.98 -0.48 17.46
N LEU A 536 9.27 0.63 17.55
CA LEU A 536 9.55 1.69 18.54
C LEU A 536 9.29 1.18 19.95
N ARG A 537 10.23 1.46 20.87
CA ARG A 537 10.24 0.91 22.23
C ARG A 537 9.69 1.86 23.29
N GLY A 538 8.62 2.62 22.97
CA GLY A 538 8.03 3.59 23.89
C GLY A 538 8.96 4.78 24.14
N ILE A 539 9.54 5.31 23.07
CA ILE A 539 10.54 6.38 23.12
C ILE A 539 9.89 7.77 23.26
N ASP A 540 10.60 8.65 23.95
CA ASP A 540 10.31 10.07 23.99
C ASP A 540 11.25 10.80 23.03
N VAL A 541 10.69 11.75 22.26
CA VAL A 541 11.45 12.45 21.20
C VAL A 541 11.07 13.92 21.16
N ASP A 542 12.09 14.77 21.13
CA ASP A 542 11.97 16.23 21.02
C ASP A 542 12.41 16.70 19.64
N VAL A 543 11.56 17.44 18.96
CA VAL A 543 11.82 17.98 17.62
C VAL A 543 11.81 19.51 17.66
N PRO A 544 12.95 20.18 17.36
CA PRO A 544 13.01 21.64 17.42
C PRO A 544 12.27 22.28 16.24
N LEU A 545 11.56 23.35 16.50
CA LEU A 545 10.87 24.16 15.50
C LEU A 545 11.76 25.24 14.88
N GLY A 546 11.45 25.65 13.64
CA GLY A 546 12.18 26.69 12.89
C GLY A 546 13.60 26.28 12.45
N ARG A 547 13.88 24.96 12.36
CA ARG A 547 15.21 24.42 12.04
C ARG A 547 15.16 23.41 10.91
N PHE A 548 16.33 23.12 10.35
CA PHE A 548 16.54 21.98 9.47
C PHE A 548 16.92 20.74 10.31
N VAL A 549 15.99 19.81 10.44
CA VAL A 549 16.13 18.60 11.27
C VAL A 549 16.31 17.36 10.40
N ALA A 550 17.33 16.58 10.68
CA ALA A 550 17.56 15.29 10.02
C ALA A 550 17.29 14.12 10.97
N VAL A 551 16.41 13.20 10.57
CA VAL A 551 16.20 11.92 11.24
C VAL A 551 17.03 10.87 10.53
N THR A 552 18.00 10.30 11.24
CA THR A 552 19.03 9.42 10.70
C THR A 552 19.01 8.06 11.41
N GLY A 553 19.86 7.15 10.98
CA GLY A 553 20.05 5.83 11.58
C GLY A 553 20.05 4.70 10.57
N VAL A 554 20.42 3.51 10.99
CA VAL A 554 20.53 2.33 10.13
C VAL A 554 19.18 1.93 9.52
N SER A 555 19.24 1.13 8.45
CA SER A 555 18.01 0.64 7.80
C SER A 555 17.19 -0.18 8.79
N GLY A 556 15.86 0.06 8.82
CA GLY A 556 14.95 -0.61 9.77
C GLY A 556 15.03 -0.14 11.23
N SER A 557 15.75 0.94 11.56
CA SER A 557 15.88 1.45 12.94
C SER A 557 14.61 2.09 13.51
N GLY A 558 13.56 2.31 12.68
CA GLY A 558 12.28 2.88 13.11
C GLY A 558 12.04 4.32 12.69
N LYS A 559 12.90 4.93 11.84
CA LYS A 559 12.75 6.31 11.33
C LYS A 559 11.37 6.59 10.75
N SER A 560 10.93 5.79 9.78
CA SER A 560 9.62 5.94 9.13
C SER A 560 8.45 5.65 10.10
N SER A 561 8.64 4.75 11.08
CA SER A 561 7.65 4.51 12.13
C SER A 561 7.49 5.74 13.02
N LEU A 562 8.58 6.39 13.41
CA LEU A 562 8.56 7.62 14.20
C LEU A 562 7.97 8.79 13.40
N VAL A 563 8.51 9.05 12.20
CA VAL A 563 8.16 10.25 11.43
C VAL A 563 6.83 10.09 10.70
N ASN A 564 6.68 9.03 9.88
CA ASN A 564 5.51 8.88 9.00
C ASN A 564 4.30 8.30 9.75
N SER A 565 4.50 7.34 10.66
CA SER A 565 3.38 6.68 11.34
C SER A 565 2.93 7.42 12.59
N VAL A 566 3.84 8.02 13.39
CA VAL A 566 3.49 8.70 14.64
C VAL A 566 3.45 10.22 14.44
N LEU A 567 4.60 10.88 14.24
CA LEU A 567 4.71 12.35 14.26
C LEU A 567 3.81 13.01 13.21
N LYS A 568 3.96 12.65 11.94
CA LYS A 568 3.21 13.24 10.83
C LYS A 568 1.71 13.10 11.03
N LYS A 569 1.23 11.90 11.34
CA LYS A 569 -0.21 11.63 11.50
C LYS A 569 -0.77 12.28 12.76
N ALA A 570 0.00 12.32 13.84
CA ALA A 570 -0.41 13.02 15.07
C ALA A 570 -0.56 14.53 14.83
N LEU A 571 0.44 15.18 14.20
CA LEU A 571 0.36 16.59 13.86
C LEU A 571 -0.76 16.88 12.84
N ALA A 572 -0.95 16.03 11.83
CA ALA A 572 -2.02 16.20 10.86
C ALA A 572 -3.41 16.11 11.53
N ARG A 573 -3.58 15.24 12.52
CA ARG A 573 -4.82 15.13 13.29
C ARG A 573 -5.08 16.39 14.09
N GLU A 574 -4.08 16.91 14.78
CA GLU A 574 -4.24 18.07 15.68
C GLU A 574 -4.37 19.41 14.89
N ILE A 575 -3.57 19.60 13.84
CA ILE A 575 -3.51 20.86 13.07
C ILE A 575 -4.61 20.90 12.00
N THR A 576 -4.73 19.85 11.17
CA THR A 576 -5.63 19.84 10.01
C THR A 576 -6.88 19.00 10.22
N ARG A 577 -7.04 18.44 11.41
CA ARG A 577 -8.18 17.59 11.83
C ARG A 577 -8.42 16.42 10.86
N THR A 578 -7.34 15.87 10.31
CA THR A 578 -7.44 14.68 9.47
C THR A 578 -7.92 13.49 10.30
N LYS A 579 -8.66 12.59 9.65
CA LYS A 579 -9.21 11.40 10.32
C LYS A 579 -8.24 10.20 10.32
N GLU A 580 -7.03 10.38 9.81
CA GLU A 580 -6.01 9.34 9.85
C GLU A 580 -5.60 9.04 11.29
N LYS A 581 -5.64 7.76 11.64
CA LYS A 581 -5.23 7.31 12.96
C LYS A 581 -3.70 7.29 13.04
N PRO A 582 -3.08 8.03 13.97
CA PRO A 582 -1.64 7.93 14.22
C PRO A 582 -1.28 6.57 14.83
N GLY A 583 -0.01 6.17 14.69
CA GLY A 583 0.55 5.02 15.38
C GLY A 583 0.50 5.16 16.90
N LYS A 584 0.90 4.13 17.61
CA LYS A 584 0.82 4.09 19.09
C LYS A 584 1.79 5.08 19.72
N PHE A 585 1.28 6.02 20.54
CA PHE A 585 2.05 6.96 21.37
C PHE A 585 1.18 7.42 22.55
N LYS A 586 1.78 8.05 23.56
CA LYS A 586 1.05 8.54 24.74
C LYS A 586 0.49 9.95 24.51
N SER A 587 1.36 10.90 24.21
CA SER A 587 1.00 12.32 24.05
C SER A 587 1.91 13.03 23.05
N ILE A 588 1.40 14.13 22.48
CA ILE A 588 2.14 15.09 21.67
C ILE A 588 1.78 16.51 22.11
N SER A 589 2.77 17.40 22.25
CA SER A 589 2.60 18.79 22.66
C SER A 589 3.61 19.70 21.97
N GLY A 590 3.43 21.04 22.12
CA GLY A 590 4.34 22.04 21.57
C GLY A 590 4.14 22.36 20.07
N PHE A 591 3.03 21.94 19.48
CA PHE A 591 2.68 22.18 18.08
C PHE A 591 1.76 23.39 17.86
N GLU A 592 1.36 24.10 18.91
CA GLU A 592 0.33 25.13 18.89
C GLU A 592 0.71 26.34 18.03
N SER A 593 2.00 26.54 17.79
CA SER A 593 2.52 27.60 16.89
C SER A 593 2.48 27.22 15.41
N LEU A 594 2.17 25.97 15.08
CA LEU A 594 2.15 25.49 13.70
C LEU A 594 0.79 25.72 13.04
N ASP A 595 0.80 26.29 11.84
CA ASP A 595 -0.40 26.51 11.04
C ASP A 595 -0.73 25.33 10.12
N LYS A 596 0.30 24.61 9.67
CA LYS A 596 0.17 23.61 8.62
C LYS A 596 1.27 22.54 8.70
N ILE A 597 0.91 21.31 8.32
CA ILE A 597 1.87 20.25 8.02
C ILE A 597 1.81 19.90 6.53
N ILE A 598 2.96 19.74 5.90
CA ILE A 598 3.10 19.37 4.49
C ILE A 598 3.98 18.13 4.39
N ASP A 599 3.43 17.09 3.81
CA ASP A 599 4.11 15.85 3.52
C ASP A 599 4.58 15.83 2.06
N ILE A 600 5.86 15.60 1.85
CA ILE A 600 6.50 15.54 0.52
C ILE A 600 7.16 14.18 0.39
N ASP A 601 6.37 13.20 -0.01
CA ASP A 601 6.77 11.81 -0.23
C ASP A 601 7.08 11.52 -1.72
N GLN A 602 7.59 10.34 -2.01
CA GLN A 602 7.93 9.86 -3.35
C GLN A 602 6.74 9.31 -4.15
N SER A 603 5.51 9.42 -3.63
CA SER A 603 4.33 8.97 -4.35
C SER A 603 4.10 9.78 -5.62
N PRO A 604 3.59 9.17 -6.70
CA PRO A 604 3.35 9.87 -7.96
C PRO A 604 2.45 11.09 -7.80
N ILE A 605 2.72 12.17 -8.53
CA ILE A 605 1.88 13.39 -8.58
C ILE A 605 0.55 13.19 -9.30
N GLY A 606 0.32 12.01 -9.85
CA GLY A 606 -0.93 11.59 -10.48
C GLY A 606 -0.81 10.18 -11.03
N ARG A 607 -1.94 9.49 -11.12
CA ARG A 607 -2.02 8.08 -11.53
C ARG A 607 -2.53 7.89 -12.96
N THR A 608 -2.80 8.98 -13.67
CA THR A 608 -3.33 8.94 -15.03
C THR A 608 -2.40 9.66 -16.00
N PRO A 609 -2.41 9.31 -17.28
CA PRO A 609 -1.61 10.02 -18.30
C PRO A 609 -1.97 11.51 -18.47
N ARG A 610 -3.12 11.94 -17.95
CA ARG A 610 -3.56 13.35 -17.96
C ARG A 610 -2.87 14.21 -16.91
N SER A 611 -2.44 13.60 -15.82
CA SER A 611 -1.67 14.30 -14.80
C SER A 611 -0.27 14.56 -15.34
N ASN A 612 0.19 15.80 -15.25
CA ASN A 612 1.50 16.22 -15.71
C ASN A 612 2.03 17.40 -14.87
N PRO A 613 3.31 17.76 -14.99
CA PRO A 613 3.92 18.88 -14.26
C PRO A 613 3.13 20.17 -14.33
N ALA A 614 2.66 20.54 -15.52
CA ALA A 614 1.94 21.80 -15.73
C ALA A 614 0.57 21.84 -15.00
N THR A 615 -0.16 20.70 -14.98
CA THR A 615 -1.45 20.62 -14.28
C THR A 615 -1.29 20.53 -12.77
N TYR A 616 -0.31 19.78 -12.30
CA TYR A 616 -0.06 19.60 -10.87
C TYR A 616 0.35 20.91 -10.17
N THR A 617 1.24 21.67 -10.80
CA THR A 617 1.71 22.95 -10.25
C THR A 617 0.74 24.11 -10.51
N GLY A 618 -0.36 23.85 -11.24
CA GLY A 618 -1.35 24.86 -11.59
C GLY A 618 -0.85 25.94 -12.56
N VAL A 619 0.31 25.74 -13.18
CA VAL A 619 0.81 26.67 -14.22
C VAL A 619 -0.03 26.54 -15.48
N PHE A 620 -0.59 25.37 -15.76
CA PHE A 620 -1.42 25.14 -16.93
C PHE A 620 -2.72 25.96 -16.91
N ASP A 621 -3.25 26.26 -15.74
CA ASP A 621 -4.43 27.12 -15.60
C ASP A 621 -4.16 28.53 -16.08
N ASP A 622 -2.98 29.10 -15.75
CA ASP A 622 -2.55 30.42 -16.20
C ASP A 622 -2.22 30.44 -17.69
N ILE A 623 -1.65 29.34 -18.21
CA ILE A 623 -1.39 29.19 -19.66
C ILE A 623 -2.71 29.15 -20.44
N ARG A 624 -3.72 28.40 -19.98
CA ARG A 624 -5.04 28.35 -20.60
C ARG A 624 -5.74 29.71 -20.58
N ASP A 625 -5.62 30.44 -19.49
CA ASP A 625 -6.13 31.82 -19.40
C ASP A 625 -5.44 32.72 -20.43
N LEU A 626 -4.14 32.63 -20.58
CA LEU A 626 -3.38 33.39 -21.58
C LEU A 626 -3.83 33.09 -23.01
N PHE A 627 -4.01 31.80 -23.36
CA PHE A 627 -4.50 31.41 -24.68
C PHE A 627 -5.92 31.94 -24.96
N ALA A 628 -6.80 31.94 -23.96
CA ALA A 628 -8.14 32.53 -24.09
C ALA A 628 -8.12 34.04 -24.32
N THR A 629 -7.04 34.74 -24.00
CA THR A 629 -6.88 36.20 -24.25
C THR A 629 -6.35 36.53 -25.65
N THR A 630 -5.89 35.55 -26.42
CA THR A 630 -5.38 35.77 -27.80
C THR A 630 -6.50 36.27 -28.71
N ASN A 631 -6.12 37.07 -29.73
CA ASN A 631 -7.08 37.62 -30.67
C ASN A 631 -7.88 36.53 -31.40
N GLU A 632 -7.20 35.48 -31.81
CA GLU A 632 -7.83 34.35 -32.51
C GLU A 632 -8.83 33.56 -31.63
N ALA A 633 -8.50 33.33 -30.36
CA ALA A 633 -9.43 32.74 -29.43
C ALA A 633 -10.66 33.60 -29.19
N LYS A 634 -10.49 34.93 -29.09
CA LYS A 634 -11.59 35.89 -28.92
C LYS A 634 -12.50 35.94 -30.15
N ILE A 635 -11.95 35.96 -31.36
CA ILE A 635 -12.72 35.96 -32.61
C ILE A 635 -13.57 34.70 -32.71
N ARG A 636 -13.02 33.54 -32.30
CA ARG A 636 -13.73 32.23 -32.30
C ARG A 636 -14.62 32.02 -31.08
N GLY A 637 -14.66 32.93 -30.12
CA GLY A 637 -15.42 32.82 -28.88
C GLY A 637 -14.91 31.72 -27.93
N TYR A 638 -13.63 31.35 -28.04
CA TYR A 638 -13.03 30.30 -27.23
C TYR A 638 -12.71 30.78 -25.83
N LYS A 639 -13.29 30.10 -24.84
CA LYS A 639 -13.04 30.35 -23.42
C LYS A 639 -11.94 29.41 -22.91
N LYS A 640 -11.43 29.63 -21.69
CA LYS A 640 -10.42 28.82 -20.99
C LYS A 640 -10.66 27.30 -21.08
N GLY A 641 -11.95 26.86 -21.02
CA GLY A 641 -12.31 25.44 -21.11
C GLY A 641 -11.93 24.79 -22.45
N ARG A 642 -11.89 25.56 -23.55
CA ARG A 642 -11.48 25.07 -24.88
C ARG A 642 -10.06 24.55 -24.90
N PHE A 643 -9.18 25.14 -24.11
CA PHE A 643 -7.77 24.78 -24.00
C PHE A 643 -7.48 23.71 -22.93
N SER A 644 -8.53 23.05 -22.43
CA SER A 644 -8.38 21.94 -21.48
C SER A 644 -8.54 20.61 -22.19
N PHE A 645 -7.57 19.71 -22.04
CA PHE A 645 -7.67 18.34 -22.51
C PHE A 645 -8.57 17.44 -21.64
N ASN A 646 -9.04 17.93 -20.49
CA ASN A 646 -9.97 17.23 -19.60
C ASN A 646 -11.45 17.49 -19.93
N VAL A 647 -11.76 18.56 -20.64
CA VAL A 647 -13.12 19.03 -20.92
C VAL A 647 -13.48 18.81 -22.39
N LYS A 648 -14.71 18.39 -22.66
CA LYS A 648 -15.22 18.27 -24.04
C LYS A 648 -15.17 19.62 -24.77
N GLY A 649 -15.00 19.56 -26.09
CA GLY A 649 -15.00 20.71 -26.99
C GLY A 649 -13.64 21.05 -27.58
N GLY A 650 -12.54 20.99 -26.81
CA GLY A 650 -11.21 21.26 -27.35
C GLY A 650 -10.29 20.06 -27.40
N ARG A 651 -10.60 19.01 -26.66
CA ARG A 651 -9.81 17.79 -26.61
C ARG A 651 -10.09 16.87 -27.79
N CYS A 652 -9.14 15.97 -28.06
CA CYS A 652 -9.40 14.85 -28.95
C CYS A 652 -10.41 13.89 -28.30
N GLU A 653 -11.52 13.61 -28.95
CA GLU A 653 -12.56 12.74 -28.39
C GLU A 653 -12.24 11.24 -28.54
N SER A 654 -11.34 10.84 -29.46
CA SER A 654 -10.88 9.47 -29.61
C SER A 654 -10.13 8.98 -28.36
N CYS A 655 -9.10 9.71 -27.92
CA CYS A 655 -8.37 9.40 -26.68
C CYS A 655 -8.90 10.14 -25.45
N LYS A 656 -9.99 10.91 -25.60
CA LYS A 656 -10.59 11.71 -24.51
C LYS A 656 -9.61 12.66 -23.82
N GLY A 657 -8.54 13.07 -24.52
CA GLY A 657 -7.50 13.96 -24.02
C GLY A 657 -6.29 13.28 -23.38
N ASP A 658 -6.22 11.93 -23.40
CA ASP A 658 -5.05 11.21 -22.86
C ASP A 658 -3.81 11.34 -23.76
N GLY A 659 -4.00 11.53 -25.07
CA GLY A 659 -2.93 11.54 -26.07
C GLY A 659 -2.47 10.14 -26.46
N ILE A 660 -2.76 9.14 -25.65
CA ILE A 660 -2.40 7.74 -25.82
C ILE A 660 -3.63 6.86 -25.66
N LEU A 661 -3.57 5.68 -26.24
CA LEU A 661 -4.57 4.60 -26.07
C LEU A 661 -3.94 3.50 -25.23
N LYS A 662 -4.63 3.07 -24.21
CA LYS A 662 -4.26 1.92 -23.39
C LYS A 662 -4.80 0.66 -24.05
N ILE A 663 -3.94 -0.27 -24.37
CA ILE A 663 -4.29 -1.62 -24.84
C ILE A 663 -4.10 -2.55 -23.66
N GLU A 664 -5.19 -3.02 -23.10
CA GLU A 664 -5.18 -3.97 -21.98
C GLU A 664 -4.82 -5.37 -22.49
N MET A 665 -3.74 -5.92 -21.95
CA MET A 665 -3.27 -7.27 -22.27
C MET A 665 -3.42 -8.14 -21.01
N HIS A 666 -4.42 -9.03 -21.01
CA HIS A 666 -4.83 -9.81 -19.82
C HIS A 666 -3.70 -10.59 -19.12
N PHE A 667 -2.63 -10.96 -19.82
CA PHE A 667 -1.49 -11.77 -19.29
C PHE A 667 -0.14 -11.07 -19.40
N LEU A 668 -0.10 -9.87 -19.97
CA LEU A 668 1.11 -9.06 -20.16
C LEU A 668 0.86 -7.65 -19.61
N PRO A 669 1.93 -6.87 -19.35
CA PRO A 669 1.77 -5.46 -19.00
C PRO A 669 1.00 -4.71 -20.09
N ASP A 670 0.15 -3.78 -19.67
CA ASP A 670 -0.61 -2.93 -20.56
C ASP A 670 0.32 -2.15 -21.52
N VAL A 671 -0.04 -2.08 -22.78
CA VAL A 671 0.71 -1.33 -23.79
C VAL A 671 0.03 0.00 -24.05
N TYR A 672 0.82 1.07 -24.04
CA TYR A 672 0.36 2.42 -24.34
C TYR A 672 0.90 2.85 -25.72
N VAL A 673 -0.04 3.17 -26.62
CA VAL A 673 0.30 3.65 -27.97
C VAL A 673 -0.20 5.06 -28.19
N PRO A 674 0.51 5.91 -28.98
CA PRO A 674 0.01 7.24 -29.34
C PRO A 674 -1.36 7.14 -30.03
N CYS A 675 -2.25 8.06 -29.72
CA CYS A 675 -3.56 8.13 -30.35
C CYS A 675 -3.42 8.43 -31.86
N GLU A 676 -3.98 7.59 -32.71
CA GLU A 676 -3.90 7.71 -34.18
C GLU A 676 -4.57 8.96 -34.73
N VAL A 677 -5.55 9.54 -33.99
CA VAL A 677 -6.30 10.73 -34.43
C VAL A 677 -5.57 12.03 -34.09
N CYS A 678 -5.03 12.16 -32.89
CA CYS A 678 -4.33 13.37 -32.45
C CYS A 678 -2.81 13.24 -32.41
N HIS A 679 -2.27 12.08 -32.74
CA HIS A 679 -0.82 11.82 -32.73
C HIS A 679 -0.11 12.27 -31.44
N GLY A 680 -0.77 12.08 -30.27
CA GLY A 680 -0.21 12.46 -28.98
C GLY A 680 -0.53 13.89 -28.52
N THR A 681 -1.00 14.80 -29.38
CA THR A 681 -1.22 16.22 -29.05
C THR A 681 -2.37 16.49 -28.07
N ARG A 682 -3.26 15.50 -27.82
CA ARG A 682 -4.39 15.56 -26.85
C ARG A 682 -5.57 16.44 -27.30
N TYR A 683 -5.42 17.29 -28.31
CA TYR A 683 -6.42 18.28 -28.77
C TYR A 683 -6.94 17.97 -30.16
N ASN A 684 -8.08 18.57 -30.50
CA ASN A 684 -8.55 18.59 -31.87
C ASN A 684 -7.84 19.66 -32.68
N SER A 685 -7.88 19.54 -34.02
CA SER A 685 -7.19 20.44 -34.97
C SER A 685 -7.59 21.91 -34.78
N GLU A 686 -8.87 22.21 -34.60
CA GLU A 686 -9.36 23.58 -34.42
C GLU A 686 -8.77 24.29 -33.20
N THR A 687 -8.53 23.58 -32.09
CA THR A 687 -7.91 24.14 -30.90
C THR A 687 -6.42 24.42 -31.14
N LEU A 688 -5.75 23.58 -31.93
CA LEU A 688 -4.33 23.72 -32.25
C LEU A 688 -4.03 24.85 -33.22
N GLU A 689 -5.03 25.35 -33.95
CA GLU A 689 -4.87 26.52 -34.80
C GLU A 689 -4.62 27.81 -34.00
N VAL A 690 -5.15 27.90 -32.77
CA VAL A 690 -4.88 29.03 -31.89
C VAL A 690 -3.45 29.00 -31.39
N LYS A 691 -2.70 30.07 -31.71
CA LYS A 691 -1.27 30.16 -31.37
C LYS A 691 -0.95 31.38 -30.49
N TYR A 692 -0.02 31.23 -29.61
CA TYR A 692 0.61 32.28 -28.83
C TYR A 692 2.11 32.32 -29.17
N LYS A 693 2.64 33.45 -29.69
CA LYS A 693 4.02 33.56 -30.20
C LYS A 693 4.40 32.40 -31.15
N GLY A 694 3.49 31.96 -32.01
CA GLY A 694 3.71 30.91 -33.00
C GLY A 694 3.55 29.47 -32.51
N LYS A 695 3.36 29.24 -31.20
CA LYS A 695 3.18 27.89 -30.60
C LYS A 695 1.72 27.65 -30.23
N SER A 696 1.20 26.45 -30.55
CA SER A 696 -0.11 25.95 -30.10
C SER A 696 -0.06 25.54 -28.62
N ILE A 697 -1.23 25.25 -28.03
CA ILE A 697 -1.29 24.75 -26.65
C ILE A 697 -0.60 23.38 -26.47
N ALA A 698 -0.60 22.53 -27.52
CA ALA A 698 0.13 21.27 -27.49
C ALA A 698 1.65 21.50 -27.54
N ASP A 699 2.14 22.39 -28.42
CA ASP A 699 3.56 22.72 -28.50
C ASP A 699 4.11 23.29 -27.18
N ILE A 700 3.26 23.97 -26.40
CA ILE A 700 3.64 24.46 -25.07
C ILE A 700 3.81 23.28 -24.07
N LEU A 701 2.99 22.24 -24.17
CA LEU A 701 3.15 21.05 -23.31
C LEU A 701 4.41 20.26 -23.63
N GLU A 702 4.92 20.35 -24.85
CA GLU A 702 6.18 19.72 -25.28
C GLU A 702 7.43 20.48 -24.83
N LEU A 703 7.30 21.76 -24.47
CA LEU A 703 8.43 22.54 -23.95
C LEU A 703 8.95 21.93 -22.64
N THR A 704 10.27 21.92 -22.52
CA THR A 704 10.91 21.71 -21.22
C THR A 704 10.61 22.90 -20.30
N VAL A 705 10.70 22.69 -18.99
CA VAL A 705 10.51 23.78 -18.01
C VAL A 705 11.49 24.90 -18.27
N GLU A 706 12.73 24.57 -18.66
CA GLU A 706 13.77 25.58 -18.98
C GLU A 706 13.40 26.46 -20.17
N GLU A 707 13.01 25.85 -21.30
CA GLU A 707 12.52 26.55 -22.48
C GLU A 707 11.26 27.37 -22.18
N ALA A 708 10.35 26.81 -21.37
CA ALA A 708 9.12 27.47 -20.98
C ALA A 708 9.38 28.71 -20.11
N VAL A 709 10.40 28.74 -19.24
CA VAL A 709 10.81 29.93 -18.47
C VAL A 709 11.23 31.06 -19.40
N GLU A 710 11.98 30.75 -20.46
CA GLU A 710 12.41 31.73 -21.47
C GLU A 710 11.23 32.18 -22.33
N PHE A 711 10.41 31.27 -22.80
CA PHE A 711 9.25 31.54 -23.65
C PHE A 711 8.24 32.48 -22.96
N PHE A 712 7.96 32.23 -21.67
CA PHE A 712 7.04 33.05 -20.88
C PHE A 712 7.71 34.20 -20.11
N GLN A 713 8.90 34.64 -20.51
CA GLN A 713 9.66 35.72 -19.84
C GLN A 713 8.82 36.97 -19.62
N ALA A 714 7.93 37.32 -20.58
CA ALA A 714 7.07 38.51 -20.53
C ALA A 714 5.77 38.29 -19.70
N VAL A 715 5.55 37.11 -19.13
CA VAL A 715 4.34 36.77 -18.33
C VAL A 715 4.76 36.42 -16.91
N PRO A 716 4.89 37.38 -15.97
CA PRO A 716 5.52 37.20 -14.67
C PRO A 716 4.87 36.08 -13.83
N LYS A 717 3.54 35.94 -13.91
CA LYS A 717 2.78 34.93 -13.16
C LYS A 717 3.16 33.49 -13.56
N ILE A 718 3.27 33.23 -14.87
CA ILE A 718 3.67 31.93 -15.41
C ILE A 718 5.16 31.70 -15.13
N LYS A 719 6.00 32.67 -15.44
CA LYS A 719 7.46 32.64 -15.25
C LYS A 719 7.81 32.25 -13.80
N ARG A 720 7.19 32.91 -12.81
CA ARG A 720 7.47 32.64 -11.39
C ARG A 720 7.21 31.19 -11.04
N LYS A 721 6.09 30.61 -11.49
CA LYS A 721 5.75 29.19 -11.22
C LYS A 721 6.72 28.23 -11.91
N LEU A 722 7.09 28.52 -13.17
CA LEU A 722 8.06 27.70 -13.89
C LEU A 722 9.45 27.77 -13.26
N GLN A 723 9.84 28.97 -12.77
CA GLN A 723 11.13 29.18 -12.11
C GLN A 723 11.25 28.32 -10.85
N THR A 724 10.19 28.14 -10.04
CA THR A 724 10.25 27.26 -8.87
C THR A 724 10.46 25.81 -9.26
N ILE A 725 9.95 25.35 -10.41
CA ILE A 725 10.19 23.99 -10.91
C ILE A 725 11.65 23.87 -11.39
N LYS A 726 12.20 24.88 -12.04
CA LYS A 726 13.61 24.93 -12.45
C LYS A 726 14.54 24.93 -11.23
N ASP A 727 14.21 25.72 -10.19
CA ASP A 727 15.03 25.86 -8.97
C ASP A 727 15.20 24.54 -8.20
N VAL A 728 14.21 23.63 -8.27
CA VAL A 728 14.32 22.28 -7.67
C VAL A 728 15.05 21.28 -8.58
N GLY A 729 15.69 21.74 -9.66
CA GLY A 729 16.47 20.89 -10.56
C GLY A 729 15.66 20.13 -11.60
N LEU A 730 14.40 20.52 -11.88
CA LEU A 730 13.52 19.88 -12.87
C LEU A 730 13.40 20.68 -14.18
N GLY A 731 14.44 21.42 -14.56
CA GLY A 731 14.47 22.24 -15.78
C GLY A 731 14.31 21.42 -17.07
N TYR A 732 14.78 20.20 -17.07
CA TYR A 732 14.76 19.29 -18.23
C TYR A 732 13.41 18.59 -18.46
N VAL A 733 12.53 18.57 -17.47
CA VAL A 733 11.24 17.89 -17.56
C VAL A 733 10.30 18.66 -18.47
N THR A 734 9.58 17.97 -19.37
CA THR A 734 8.59 18.62 -20.24
C THR A 734 7.30 18.91 -19.48
N LEU A 735 6.64 20.02 -19.80
CA LEU A 735 5.42 20.46 -19.11
C LEU A 735 4.28 19.46 -19.20
N GLY A 736 4.16 18.76 -20.33
CA GLY A 736 3.15 17.76 -20.63
C GLY A 736 3.54 16.32 -20.31
N GLN A 737 4.73 16.06 -19.77
CA GLN A 737 5.20 14.73 -19.40
C GLN A 737 4.20 14.05 -18.48
N SER A 738 3.84 12.78 -18.79
CA SER A 738 2.92 12.04 -17.93
C SER A 738 3.47 11.88 -16.52
N ALA A 739 2.65 12.10 -15.51
CA ALA A 739 3.03 11.88 -14.11
C ALA A 739 3.47 10.43 -13.82
N THR A 740 3.00 9.48 -14.62
CA THR A 740 3.34 8.04 -14.48
C THR A 740 4.75 7.71 -14.98
N THR A 741 5.38 8.61 -15.73
CA THR A 741 6.76 8.45 -16.24
C THR A 741 7.80 9.18 -15.41
N LEU A 742 7.37 9.95 -14.41
CA LEU A 742 8.29 10.60 -13.48
C LEU A 742 8.83 9.60 -12.47
N SER A 743 10.12 9.68 -12.18
CA SER A 743 10.71 8.94 -11.07
C SER A 743 10.16 9.42 -9.71
N GLY A 744 10.30 8.60 -8.66
CA GLY A 744 9.85 9.00 -7.31
C GLY A 744 10.48 10.31 -6.84
N GLY A 745 11.78 10.50 -7.08
CA GLY A 745 12.48 11.74 -6.74
C GLY A 745 12.01 12.95 -7.56
N GLU A 746 11.71 12.81 -8.86
CA GLU A 746 11.12 13.87 -9.68
C GLU A 746 9.73 14.25 -9.18
N ALA A 747 8.89 13.27 -8.86
CA ALA A 747 7.55 13.50 -8.30
C ALA A 747 7.63 14.26 -6.97
N GLN A 748 8.55 13.89 -6.09
CA GLN A 748 8.79 14.55 -4.81
C GLN A 748 9.24 16.00 -4.99
N ARG A 749 10.22 16.26 -5.87
CA ARG A 749 10.66 17.62 -6.18
C ARG A 749 9.57 18.45 -6.83
N MET A 750 8.70 17.84 -7.64
CA MET A 750 7.54 18.53 -8.21
C MET A 750 6.54 18.97 -7.14
N LYS A 751 6.32 18.12 -6.10
CA LYS A 751 5.51 18.48 -4.92
C LYS A 751 6.15 19.66 -4.18
N LEU A 752 7.45 19.60 -3.96
CA LEU A 752 8.21 20.70 -3.33
C LEU A 752 8.08 22.00 -4.12
N ALA A 753 8.24 21.95 -5.45
CA ALA A 753 8.07 23.11 -6.32
C ALA A 753 6.67 23.74 -6.22
N SER A 754 5.63 22.90 -6.13
CA SER A 754 4.25 23.36 -5.96
C SER A 754 4.03 24.09 -4.63
N GLU A 755 4.63 23.60 -3.53
CA GLU A 755 4.54 24.25 -2.23
C GLU A 755 5.33 25.57 -2.17
N LEU A 756 6.49 25.64 -2.80
CA LEU A 756 7.30 26.86 -2.90
C LEU A 756 6.60 28.02 -3.64
N GLN A 757 5.59 27.71 -4.45
CA GLN A 757 4.78 28.74 -5.13
C GLN A 757 3.82 29.46 -4.19
N ARG A 758 3.52 28.88 -3.03
CA ARG A 758 2.58 29.41 -2.05
C ARG A 758 3.28 30.43 -1.14
N VAL A 759 2.50 31.34 -0.60
CA VAL A 759 3.02 32.30 0.39
C VAL A 759 3.28 31.54 1.69
N SER A 760 4.51 31.59 2.19
CA SER A 760 4.88 31.00 3.46
C SER A 760 4.35 31.84 4.63
N THR A 761 3.77 31.18 5.63
CA THR A 761 3.38 31.82 6.92
C THR A 761 4.54 31.86 7.90
N GLY A 762 5.60 31.09 7.65
CA GLY A 762 6.74 30.93 8.55
C GLY A 762 6.51 29.93 9.69
N ASN A 763 5.34 29.27 9.74
CA ASN A 763 4.95 28.32 10.77
C ASN A 763 4.51 26.96 10.18
N THR A 764 5.03 26.61 9.01
CA THR A 764 4.72 25.34 8.35
C THR A 764 5.74 24.28 8.73
N PHE A 765 5.27 23.08 9.03
CA PHE A 765 6.10 21.91 9.28
C PHE A 765 6.15 21.03 8.02
N TYR A 766 7.33 20.97 7.40
CA TYR A 766 7.59 20.14 6.21
C TYR A 766 8.20 18.81 6.63
N VAL A 767 7.68 17.72 6.09
CA VAL A 767 8.23 16.36 6.23
C VAL A 767 8.64 15.86 4.87
N LEU A 768 9.90 15.47 4.71
CA LEU A 768 10.43 14.89 3.48
C LEU A 768 11.06 13.53 3.78
N ASP A 769 10.70 12.53 2.98
CA ASP A 769 11.23 11.17 3.11
C ASP A 769 12.23 10.90 1.99
N GLU A 770 13.51 10.75 2.36
CA GLU A 770 14.66 10.52 1.48
C GLU A 770 14.68 11.42 0.21
N PRO A 771 14.68 12.77 0.36
CA PRO A 771 14.56 13.69 -0.77
C PRO A 771 15.76 13.68 -1.73
N THR A 772 16.86 13.02 -1.39
CA THR A 772 18.07 12.94 -2.24
C THR A 772 18.12 11.69 -3.12
N THR A 773 17.11 10.85 -3.07
CA THR A 773 17.03 9.63 -3.88
C THR A 773 17.16 9.93 -5.37
N GLY A 774 18.08 9.25 -6.07
CA GLY A 774 18.34 9.42 -7.50
C GLY A 774 18.93 10.77 -7.90
N LEU A 775 19.58 11.48 -6.97
CA LEU A 775 20.18 12.78 -7.23
C LEU A 775 21.71 12.71 -7.30
N HIS A 776 22.26 13.34 -8.33
CA HIS A 776 23.67 13.68 -8.35
C HIS A 776 24.01 14.71 -7.26
N THR A 777 25.22 14.71 -6.73
CA THR A 777 25.66 15.63 -5.66
C THR A 777 25.44 17.12 -5.98
N ASP A 778 25.53 17.53 -7.25
CA ASP A 778 25.21 18.92 -7.69
C ASP A 778 23.72 19.25 -7.51
N ASP A 779 22.84 18.31 -7.79
CA ASP A 779 21.40 18.49 -7.61
C ASP A 779 21.03 18.48 -6.11
N ILE A 780 21.76 17.71 -5.29
CA ILE A 780 21.63 17.75 -3.82
C ILE A 780 21.98 19.13 -3.30
N ALA A 781 23.07 19.76 -3.82
CA ALA A 781 23.45 21.11 -3.43
C ALA A 781 22.33 22.12 -3.72
N ARG A 782 21.69 22.05 -4.91
CA ARG A 782 20.55 22.90 -5.27
C ARG A 782 19.33 22.63 -4.39
N LEU A 783 19.03 21.37 -4.11
CA LEU A 783 17.94 21.00 -3.21
C LEU A 783 18.15 21.58 -1.81
N LEU A 784 19.37 21.51 -1.28
CA LEU A 784 19.70 22.07 0.03
C LEU A 784 19.54 23.59 0.07
N GLU A 785 19.86 24.32 -1.00
CA GLU A 785 19.57 25.75 -1.11
C GLU A 785 18.07 26.04 -0.99
N VAL A 786 17.25 25.22 -1.63
CA VAL A 786 15.79 25.34 -1.57
C VAL A 786 15.26 25.04 -0.16
N LEU A 787 15.72 23.95 0.47
CA LEU A 787 15.32 23.60 1.83
C LEU A 787 15.76 24.67 2.84
N ASN A 788 16.95 25.21 2.69
CA ASN A 788 17.44 26.29 3.53
C ASN A 788 16.60 27.57 3.40
N ARG A 789 16.16 27.94 2.18
CA ARG A 789 15.23 29.08 1.99
C ARG A 789 13.91 28.89 2.72
N LEU A 790 13.39 27.64 2.80
CA LEU A 790 12.18 27.35 3.58
C LEU A 790 12.41 27.58 5.09
N VAL A 791 13.55 27.13 5.60
CA VAL A 791 13.89 27.32 7.02
C VAL A 791 14.14 28.80 7.33
N GLU A 792 14.83 29.53 6.47
CA GLU A 792 15.07 30.97 6.58
C GLU A 792 13.76 31.79 6.58
N ALA A 793 12.72 31.28 5.88
CA ALA A 793 11.39 31.84 5.96
C ALA A 793 10.65 31.51 7.28
N GLY A 794 11.31 30.85 8.23
CA GLY A 794 10.81 30.54 9.58
C GLY A 794 10.16 29.16 9.71
N ASN A 795 10.07 28.36 8.65
CA ASN A 795 9.43 27.04 8.71
C ASN A 795 10.34 25.99 9.35
N THR A 796 9.76 24.89 9.77
CA THR A 796 10.49 23.70 10.18
C THR A 796 10.57 22.71 9.01
N VAL A 797 11.77 22.23 8.73
CA VAL A 797 12.00 21.22 7.70
C VAL A 797 12.59 19.98 8.37
N LEU A 798 11.84 18.87 8.37
CA LEU A 798 12.30 17.59 8.87
C LEU A 798 12.49 16.64 7.70
N VAL A 799 13.69 16.06 7.60
CA VAL A 799 14.02 15.09 6.55
C VAL A 799 14.39 13.75 7.18
N ILE A 800 13.94 12.65 6.60
CA ILE A 800 14.52 11.32 6.84
C ILE A 800 15.64 11.16 5.82
N GLU A 801 16.87 10.93 6.26
CA GLU A 801 18.02 10.92 5.34
C GLU A 801 19.14 9.95 5.74
N HIS A 802 19.80 9.47 4.68
CA HIS A 802 21.02 8.65 4.78
C HIS A 802 22.23 9.33 4.14
N ASN A 803 22.02 10.33 3.30
CA ASN A 803 23.07 11.05 2.61
C ASN A 803 23.84 11.96 3.58
N LEU A 804 25.15 11.70 3.74
CA LEU A 804 25.99 12.43 4.68
C LEU A 804 26.15 13.92 4.32
N ASP A 805 26.03 14.28 3.05
CA ASP A 805 26.11 15.67 2.61
C ASP A 805 24.91 16.48 3.11
N VAL A 806 23.73 15.86 3.17
CA VAL A 806 22.54 16.48 3.77
C VAL A 806 22.67 16.52 5.29
N ILE A 807 23.02 15.36 5.90
CA ILE A 807 23.08 15.23 7.35
C ILE A 807 24.07 16.22 7.96
N LYS A 808 25.27 16.43 7.32
CA LYS A 808 26.26 17.38 7.81
C LYS A 808 25.80 18.85 7.73
N THR A 809 24.79 19.15 6.91
CA THR A 809 24.23 20.52 6.76
C THR A 809 23.06 20.81 7.68
N ALA A 810 22.45 19.79 8.32
CA ALA A 810 21.32 19.93 9.21
C ALA A 810 21.67 20.76 10.48
N ASP A 811 20.69 21.48 11.03
CA ASP A 811 20.86 22.19 12.29
C ASP A 811 20.76 21.26 13.50
N TYR A 812 19.96 20.20 13.37
CA TYR A 812 19.72 19.22 14.43
C TYR A 812 19.52 17.81 13.86
N ILE A 813 20.03 16.82 14.54
CA ILE A 813 19.93 15.41 14.16
C ILE A 813 19.21 14.63 15.27
N ILE A 814 18.36 13.69 14.83
CA ILE A 814 17.79 12.66 15.67
C ILE A 814 18.25 11.32 15.09
N ASP A 815 19.21 10.65 15.75
CA ASP A 815 19.78 9.39 15.26
C ASP A 815 19.13 8.21 15.94
N MET A 816 18.55 7.31 15.13
CA MET A 816 17.82 6.14 15.60
C MET A 816 18.62 4.84 15.40
N GLY A 817 18.48 3.93 16.35
CA GLY A 817 19.20 2.66 16.32
C GLY A 817 18.96 1.83 17.57
N PRO A 818 20.03 1.08 18.01
CA PRO A 818 21.34 0.94 17.37
C PRO A 818 21.33 0.06 16.11
N GLU A 819 20.40 -0.88 16.02
CA GLU A 819 20.24 -1.81 14.91
C GLU A 819 18.88 -1.63 14.22
N GLY A 820 18.59 -2.46 13.20
CA GLY A 820 17.27 -2.55 12.57
C GLY A 820 16.33 -3.55 13.28
N GLY A 821 15.04 -3.47 12.99
CA GLY A 821 14.03 -4.41 13.48
C GLY A 821 13.90 -4.44 15.00
N SER A 822 13.88 -5.64 15.59
CA SER A 822 13.78 -5.83 17.05
C SER A 822 14.97 -5.28 17.83
N GLY A 823 16.13 -5.14 17.20
CA GLY A 823 17.33 -4.53 17.79
C GLY A 823 17.32 -3.00 17.76
N GLY A 824 16.34 -2.37 17.10
CA GLY A 824 16.22 -0.93 16.91
C GLY A 824 15.19 -0.27 17.80
N GLY A 825 14.61 0.81 17.29
CA GLY A 825 13.49 1.51 17.89
C GLY A 825 13.84 2.42 19.07
N LEU A 826 15.10 2.79 19.20
CA LEU A 826 15.59 3.73 20.23
C LEU A 826 16.18 4.98 19.57
N VAL A 827 16.16 6.09 20.29
CA VAL A 827 16.95 7.28 19.97
C VAL A 827 18.32 7.10 20.60
N ILE A 828 19.37 7.10 19.78
CA ILE A 828 20.76 6.85 20.22
C ILE A 828 21.47 8.15 20.51
N ALA A 829 21.30 9.14 19.67
CA ALA A 829 21.93 10.45 19.82
C ALA A 829 21.02 11.55 19.27
N THR A 830 21.05 12.71 19.90
CA THR A 830 20.40 13.93 19.42
C THR A 830 21.33 15.11 19.57
N GLY A 831 21.17 16.12 18.74
CA GLY A 831 21.99 17.35 18.82
C GLY A 831 22.44 17.82 17.46
N THR A 832 23.42 18.74 17.47
CA THR A 832 24.07 19.20 16.24
C THR A 832 24.88 18.07 15.58
N PRO A 833 25.17 18.15 14.27
CA PRO A 833 26.04 17.18 13.59
C PRO A 833 27.38 16.97 14.29
N GLU A 834 27.95 18.04 14.85
CA GLU A 834 29.23 18.02 15.57
C GLU A 834 29.13 17.27 16.92
N GLU A 835 27.97 17.28 17.57
CA GLU A 835 27.68 16.57 18.81
C GLU A 835 27.46 15.09 18.54
N VAL A 836 26.61 14.75 17.57
CA VAL A 836 26.34 13.38 17.17
C VAL A 836 27.60 12.67 16.65
N ALA A 837 28.49 13.37 15.94
CA ALA A 837 29.77 12.84 15.49
C ALA A 837 30.73 12.43 16.62
N LYS A 838 30.49 12.87 17.85
CA LYS A 838 31.30 12.47 19.05
C LYS A 838 30.72 11.25 19.75
N ASP A 839 29.47 10.89 19.48
CA ASP A 839 28.83 9.75 20.12
C ASP A 839 29.37 8.43 19.53
N LYS A 840 29.95 7.60 20.41
CA LYS A 840 30.56 6.32 20.03
C LYS A 840 29.52 5.24 19.69
N ASN A 841 28.30 5.38 20.19
CA ASN A 841 27.21 4.43 19.98
C ASN A 841 26.46 4.69 18.65
N SER A 842 26.62 5.88 18.08
CA SER A 842 26.00 6.27 16.83
C SER A 842 26.80 5.74 15.63
N HIS A 843 26.17 4.87 14.83
CA HIS A 843 26.74 4.46 13.56
C HIS A 843 26.83 5.65 12.60
N THR A 844 25.78 6.46 12.53
CA THR A 844 25.74 7.69 11.73
C THR A 844 26.87 8.64 12.15
N GLY A 845 27.06 8.84 13.46
CA GLY A 845 28.10 9.71 14.03
C GLY A 845 29.51 9.32 13.58
N ARG A 846 29.80 8.02 13.46
CA ARG A 846 31.09 7.52 12.98
C ARG A 846 31.41 7.96 11.53
N TYR A 847 30.43 7.86 10.61
CA TYR A 847 30.61 8.27 9.22
C TYR A 847 30.55 9.80 9.09
N LEU A 848 29.66 10.44 9.84
CA LEU A 848 29.53 11.90 9.88
C LEU A 848 30.81 12.59 10.32
N LYS A 849 31.54 12.04 11.30
CA LYS A 849 32.84 12.54 11.73
C LYS A 849 33.82 12.64 10.57
N ARG A 850 33.91 11.59 9.75
CA ARG A 850 34.76 11.57 8.55
C ARG A 850 34.37 12.65 7.55
N ALA A 851 33.06 12.80 7.32
CA ALA A 851 32.53 13.80 6.39
C ALA A 851 32.80 15.23 6.87
N LEU A 852 32.69 15.51 8.16
CA LEU A 852 33.01 16.80 8.76
C LEU A 852 34.51 17.11 8.70
N GLU A 853 35.40 16.13 8.97
CA GLU A 853 36.86 16.26 8.87
C GLU A 853 37.30 16.51 7.43
N ALA A 854 36.68 15.82 6.44
CA ALA A 854 36.93 16.06 5.03
C ALA A 854 36.52 17.49 4.63
N ALA A 855 35.30 17.93 5.02
CA ALA A 855 34.85 19.30 4.76
C ALA A 855 35.76 20.37 5.39
N ALA A 856 36.26 20.14 6.62
CA ALA A 856 37.19 21.04 7.28
C ALA A 856 38.55 21.12 6.56
N SER A 857 38.97 20.05 5.91
CA SER A 857 40.24 20.01 5.14
C SER A 857 40.12 20.81 3.84
N HIS A 858 38.93 20.81 3.21
CA HIS A 858 38.64 21.60 2.01
C HIS A 858 38.58 23.11 2.29
N LYS A 859 38.18 23.52 3.50
CA LYS A 859 38.11 24.92 3.92
C LYS A 859 39.53 25.50 4.18
N LYS A 860 40.55 24.66 4.37
CA LYS A 860 41.94 25.05 4.63
C LYS A 860 42.80 25.15 3.36
N LYS A 861 42.33 24.54 2.26
CA LYS A 861 42.95 24.66 0.92
C LYS A 861 42.34 25.82 0.12
#